data_7dce1ae5c1ebd3ef5d70bca08730ff78
#
_entry.id   7dce1ae5c1ebd3ef5d70bca08730ff78
#
_cell.length_a   1.000
_cell.length_b   1.000
_cell.length_c   1.000
_cell.angle_alpha   90.00
_cell.angle_beta   90.00
_cell.angle_gamma   90.00
#
_symmetry.space_group_name_H-M   'P 1'
#
loop_
_entity.id
_entity.type
_entity.pdbx_description
1 polymer ?
#
loop_
_entity_poly.entity_id
_entity_poly.type
_entity_poly.pdbx_seq_one_letter_code
_entity_poly.pdbx_strand_id
1 'polypeptide(L)'
;MTTNLIDIQNSDVIMATSNFAENHPVGFQWVMKAKERGAKFIHVDPRFTRTSAVADVHVPLRSGTNIAFFGGLISYAIQNNLYFKDYVVPYTNASFLIDPAFKTATDGGGLFTGLESTGKGGVDPHLAETYKRDSWKYQLDGEGNPKRDLTLRDPSSVFQLMKRHYSRYTPEMVERVCGIPKEKFVQVAKLYCENSGPEKTGSITYALNLTQHTNGVQNIRALCMLQILLGNIGRPGGGVVALRGHANVQGATDLELLYHELPGYLPMPLRDAHPDLKTYLEKVTPKGGFWVNLPKFMVSLMKAFYGDAAKVENDYGYQWLPKRASADAYSHQHMFVDMYKGVIKGFLADGQNPAVGGPNAKLARAALGKLDWLVVKDIFVTETAEFWKAPGAVAKDIKTEVFFLPAAPAAEKDGSLTNTMRLIQWHERAVKPPGDVTSDAEFFVSLAKRLQKMYAGSKKERDQGFLAASFQYGDDPKEPNMELVLKEINGYATQEITDKDGKVVYKPGQALNSFAHMTDDGKTAGGCWIYTGVTVEGPDGKLINKANLRKPADDKDYLAHGWGFAWPANRRILYNRASADLQGKPWSEKKKLIWWDPAAPGQEPDKKGKWVGLDVPDFNAFLAPDAKNGDKPFIMRADLVGAFFGPLNDGPFPEHYEPIESPTKNLLSKQQNNPVAKIWSVPDKRNDLAPMG
;
A
#
# COMPACT_ATOMS: atom_id res chain seq x y z
N MET A 1 -1.56 5.72 1.62
CA MET A 1 -1.49 7.19 1.74
C MET A 1 -2.64 7.79 0.93
N THR A 2 -3.36 8.75 1.49
CA THR A 2 -4.56 9.33 0.87
C THR A 2 -4.42 10.82 0.56
N THR A 3 -3.23 11.39 0.82
CA THR A 3 -2.90 12.81 0.58
C THR A 3 -1.39 12.99 0.41
N ASN A 4 -0.95 14.17 0.06
CA ASN A 4 0.44 14.54 -0.09
C ASN A 4 0.98 15.19 1.20
N LEU A 5 2.28 15.06 1.52
CA LEU A 5 2.89 15.71 2.69
C LEU A 5 2.71 17.22 2.69
N ILE A 6 2.80 17.85 1.53
CA ILE A 6 2.60 19.30 1.35
C ILE A 6 1.23 19.74 1.86
N ASP A 7 0.22 18.91 1.72
CA ASP A 7 -1.16 19.26 2.11
C ASP A 7 -1.36 19.29 3.63
N ILE A 8 -0.44 18.75 4.42
CA ILE A 8 -0.49 18.87 5.89
C ILE A 8 -0.56 20.33 6.32
N GLN A 9 0.05 21.26 5.56
CA GLN A 9 -0.06 22.69 5.84
C GLN A 9 -1.50 23.20 5.86
N ASN A 10 -2.44 22.52 5.21
CA ASN A 10 -3.86 22.86 5.15
C ASN A 10 -4.69 22.23 6.28
N SER A 11 -4.09 21.42 7.16
CA SER A 11 -4.77 20.81 8.30
C SER A 11 -5.14 21.84 9.36
N ASP A 12 -6.26 21.62 10.04
CA ASP A 12 -6.66 22.38 11.24
C ASP A 12 -6.22 21.63 12.52
N VAL A 13 -6.07 20.30 12.43
CA VAL A 13 -5.46 19.46 13.46
C VAL A 13 -4.61 18.37 12.84
N ILE A 14 -3.47 18.08 13.45
CA ILE A 14 -2.54 17.05 13.01
C ILE A 14 -2.30 16.10 14.18
N MET A 15 -2.38 14.79 13.93
CA MET A 15 -1.96 13.77 14.89
C MET A 15 -0.80 12.98 14.30
N ALA A 16 0.36 13.05 14.93
CA ALA A 16 1.48 12.18 14.62
C ALA A 16 1.54 11.02 15.61
N THR A 17 1.59 9.79 15.09
CA THR A 17 1.73 8.59 15.91
C THR A 17 3.14 8.01 15.86
N SER A 18 4.10 8.78 15.35
CA SER A 18 5.51 8.39 15.22
C SER A 18 6.40 9.62 15.39
N ASN A 19 7.71 9.40 15.60
CA ASN A 19 8.70 10.47 15.77
C ASN A 19 8.99 11.19 14.44
N PHE A 20 8.05 12.00 13.97
CA PHE A 20 8.05 12.63 12.66
C PHE A 20 9.19 13.66 12.50
N ALA A 21 9.39 14.52 13.51
CA ALA A 21 10.37 15.62 13.41
C ALA A 21 11.81 15.12 13.23
N GLU A 22 12.19 14.02 13.90
CA GLU A 22 13.54 13.48 13.81
C GLU A 22 13.73 12.58 12.60
N ASN A 23 12.73 11.77 12.25
CA ASN A 23 12.89 10.76 11.21
C ASN A 23 12.59 11.28 9.79
N HIS A 24 11.77 12.34 9.66
CA HIS A 24 11.39 12.94 8.38
C HIS A 24 11.43 14.49 8.47
N PRO A 25 12.58 15.09 8.80
CA PRO A 25 12.67 16.52 9.10
C PRO A 25 12.23 17.40 7.93
N VAL A 26 12.52 17.01 6.69
CA VAL A 26 12.12 17.76 5.49
C VAL A 26 10.59 17.77 5.34
N GLY A 27 9.92 16.65 5.63
CA GLY A 27 8.45 16.57 5.63
C GLY A 27 7.80 17.32 6.81
N PHE A 28 8.51 17.41 7.93
CA PHE A 28 7.99 18.03 9.14
C PHE A 28 7.77 19.55 9.02
N GLN A 29 8.45 20.21 8.07
CA GLN A 29 8.22 21.63 7.78
C GLN A 29 6.75 21.95 7.53
N TRP A 30 5.98 21.03 6.95
CA TRP A 30 4.57 21.23 6.64
C TRP A 30 3.68 21.21 7.90
N VAL A 31 4.10 20.47 8.93
CA VAL A 31 3.48 20.50 10.27
C VAL A 31 3.72 21.88 10.89
N MET A 32 4.94 22.41 10.80
CA MET A 32 5.27 23.73 11.35
C MET A 32 4.50 24.84 10.64
N LYS A 33 4.38 24.79 9.30
CA LYS A 33 3.55 25.75 8.54
C LYS A 33 2.07 25.68 8.92
N ALA A 34 1.54 24.51 9.21
CA ALA A 34 0.18 24.38 9.72
C ALA A 34 0.04 25.03 11.11
N LYS A 35 1.01 24.79 12.02
CA LYS A 35 1.02 25.39 13.36
C LYS A 35 1.09 26.92 13.31
N GLU A 36 1.91 27.50 12.44
CA GLU A 36 1.99 28.96 12.20
C GLU A 36 0.62 29.54 11.81
N ARG A 37 -0.24 28.75 11.16
CA ARG A 37 -1.62 29.11 10.83
C ARG A 37 -2.64 28.81 11.93
N GLY A 38 -2.19 28.33 13.09
CA GLY A 38 -3.02 28.03 14.25
C GLY A 38 -3.53 26.59 14.35
N ALA A 39 -3.08 25.68 13.48
CA ALA A 39 -3.41 24.27 13.59
C ALA A 39 -2.90 23.66 14.91
N LYS A 40 -3.69 22.72 15.46
CA LYS A 40 -3.31 21.97 16.67
C LYS A 40 -2.50 20.74 16.29
N PHE A 41 -1.49 20.44 17.11
CA PHE A 41 -0.61 19.30 16.88
C PHE A 41 -0.61 18.36 18.07
N ILE A 42 -1.03 17.11 17.86
CA ILE A 42 -1.07 16.02 18.85
C ILE A 42 0.01 15.02 18.50
N HIS A 43 0.83 14.62 19.46
CA HIS A 43 1.79 13.55 19.30
C HIS A 43 1.47 12.37 20.20
N VAL A 44 1.26 11.20 19.62
CA VAL A 44 0.92 9.94 20.31
C VAL A 44 2.11 9.00 20.18
N ASP A 45 2.90 8.89 21.25
CA ASP A 45 4.10 8.07 21.27
C ASP A 45 4.43 7.69 22.73
N PRO A 46 4.82 6.45 23.05
CA PRO A 46 5.24 6.06 24.40
C PRO A 46 6.46 6.86 24.88
N ARG A 47 7.29 7.35 23.97
CA ARG A 47 8.48 8.17 24.27
C ARG A 47 8.19 9.65 24.08
N PHE A 48 8.76 10.48 24.96
CA PHE A 48 8.85 11.91 24.72
C PHE A 48 10.05 12.19 23.82
N THR A 49 9.79 12.70 22.60
CA THR A 49 10.79 12.95 21.56
C THR A 49 10.80 14.43 21.18
N ARG A 50 11.65 14.83 20.21
CA ARG A 50 11.61 16.19 19.65
C ARG A 50 10.28 16.53 18.98
N THR A 51 9.59 15.53 18.43
CA THR A 51 8.22 15.70 17.95
C THR A 51 7.27 16.06 19.08
N SER A 52 7.42 15.43 20.26
CA SER A 52 6.62 15.74 21.45
C SER A 52 6.86 17.16 21.96
N ALA A 53 8.12 17.62 21.89
CA ALA A 53 8.54 18.94 22.40
C ALA A 53 7.86 20.12 21.65
N VAL A 54 7.43 19.92 20.40
CA VAL A 54 6.72 20.93 19.60
C VAL A 54 5.23 20.65 19.45
N ALA A 55 4.74 19.57 20.03
CA ALA A 55 3.30 19.23 20.06
C ALA A 55 2.55 20.08 21.08
N ASP A 56 1.29 20.41 20.82
CA ASP A 56 0.40 21.03 21.81
C ASP A 56 -0.01 20.04 22.90
N VAL A 57 -0.09 18.73 22.54
CA VAL A 57 -0.40 17.65 23.46
C VAL A 57 0.44 16.42 23.13
N HIS A 58 1.17 15.90 24.12
CA HIS A 58 1.83 14.60 24.07
C HIS A 58 0.98 13.54 24.79
N VAL A 59 0.81 12.38 24.19
CA VAL A 59 0.01 11.26 24.68
C VAL A 59 0.89 10.01 24.78
N PRO A 60 1.30 9.60 25.99
CA PRO A 60 2.09 8.39 26.19
C PRO A 60 1.19 7.16 26.09
N LEU A 61 1.14 6.55 24.92
CA LEU A 61 0.34 5.36 24.64
C LEU A 61 1.10 4.09 24.99
N ARG A 62 0.51 3.16 25.72
CA ARG A 62 1.06 1.81 25.89
C ARG A 62 1.15 1.11 24.53
N SER A 63 2.31 0.57 24.18
CA SER A 63 2.51 -0.15 22.92
C SER A 63 1.51 -1.30 22.76
N GLY A 64 1.02 -1.52 21.52
CA GLY A 64 0.04 -2.57 21.20
C GLY A 64 -1.43 -2.17 21.41
N THR A 65 -1.73 -0.96 21.88
CA THR A 65 -3.12 -0.54 22.21
C THR A 65 -3.72 0.47 21.22
N ASN A 66 -3.14 0.58 20.03
CA ASN A 66 -3.59 1.55 19.01
C ASN A 66 -5.07 1.41 18.67
N ILE A 67 -5.59 0.17 18.51
CA ILE A 67 -7.01 -0.07 18.23
C ILE A 67 -7.89 0.43 19.36
N ALA A 68 -7.49 0.21 20.62
CA ALA A 68 -8.24 0.70 21.77
C ALA A 68 -8.29 2.24 21.81
N PHE A 69 -7.18 2.90 21.52
CA PHE A 69 -7.10 4.35 21.42
C PHE A 69 -7.97 4.93 20.29
N PHE A 70 -7.80 4.44 19.06
CA PHE A 70 -8.61 4.91 17.93
C PHE A 70 -10.08 4.50 18.05
N GLY A 71 -10.36 3.32 18.60
CA GLY A 71 -11.73 2.89 18.92
C GLY A 71 -12.41 3.82 19.93
N GLY A 72 -11.65 4.30 20.91
CA GLY A 72 -12.12 5.32 21.85
C GLY A 72 -12.46 6.65 21.16
N LEU A 73 -11.62 7.10 20.20
CA LEU A 73 -11.90 8.31 19.43
C LEU A 73 -13.13 8.13 18.51
N ILE A 74 -13.29 6.97 17.87
CA ILE A 74 -14.50 6.63 17.08
C ILE A 74 -15.74 6.65 17.97
N SER A 75 -15.68 6.01 19.16
CA SER A 75 -16.76 6.00 20.13
C SER A 75 -17.13 7.42 20.56
N TYR A 76 -16.14 8.24 20.89
CA TYR A 76 -16.34 9.64 21.28
C TYR A 76 -17.03 10.45 20.16
N ALA A 77 -16.54 10.33 18.92
CA ALA A 77 -17.14 11.03 17.79
C ALA A 77 -18.61 10.63 17.55
N ILE A 78 -18.94 9.34 17.64
CA ILE A 78 -20.32 8.85 17.46
C ILE A 78 -21.24 9.32 18.59
N GLN A 79 -20.81 9.17 19.84
CA GLN A 79 -21.63 9.50 21.01
C GLN A 79 -21.91 10.99 21.15
N ASN A 80 -20.98 11.83 20.71
CA ASN A 80 -21.13 13.31 20.74
C ASN A 80 -21.62 13.91 19.41
N ASN A 81 -22.05 13.06 18.44
CA ASN A 81 -22.53 13.49 17.11
C ASN A 81 -21.53 14.37 16.34
N LEU A 82 -20.23 14.11 16.52
CA LEU A 82 -19.14 14.85 15.86
C LEU A 82 -18.72 14.23 14.53
N TYR A 83 -19.39 13.17 14.06
CA TYR A 83 -19.14 12.60 12.73
C TYR A 83 -19.76 13.46 11.63
N PHE A 84 -19.09 13.50 10.46
CA PHE A 84 -19.56 14.32 9.34
C PHE A 84 -20.63 13.57 8.53
N LYS A 85 -21.90 13.69 8.94
CA LYS A 85 -23.03 12.91 8.40
C LYS A 85 -23.19 13.06 6.88
N ASP A 86 -23.11 14.29 6.34
CA ASP A 86 -23.31 14.57 4.92
C ASP A 86 -22.21 14.00 4.03
N TYR A 87 -21.04 13.71 4.60
CA TYR A 87 -19.97 12.96 3.96
C TYR A 87 -20.17 11.44 4.16
N VAL A 88 -20.47 11.00 5.39
CA VAL A 88 -20.52 9.58 5.77
C VAL A 88 -21.64 8.85 5.03
N VAL A 89 -22.82 9.42 4.93
CA VAL A 89 -23.99 8.76 4.31
C VAL A 89 -23.79 8.47 2.82
N PRO A 90 -23.39 9.42 1.97
CA PRO A 90 -23.22 9.17 0.54
C PRO A 90 -21.92 8.47 0.17
N TYR A 91 -20.82 8.78 0.85
CA TYR A 91 -19.48 8.38 0.40
C TYR A 91 -18.96 7.11 1.08
N THR A 92 -19.72 6.51 1.98
CA THR A 92 -19.29 5.30 2.71
C THR A 92 -20.35 4.21 2.72
N ASN A 93 -19.98 3.02 3.19
CA ASN A 93 -20.93 1.94 3.42
C ASN A 93 -21.68 2.02 4.77
N ALA A 94 -21.65 3.15 5.45
CA ALA A 94 -22.32 3.34 6.75
C ALA A 94 -23.82 3.03 6.72
N SER A 95 -24.47 3.39 5.62
CA SER A 95 -25.92 3.18 5.40
C SER A 95 -26.29 1.77 4.92
N PHE A 96 -25.33 0.90 4.59
CA PHE A 96 -25.59 -0.42 4.04
C PHE A 96 -26.07 -1.37 5.14
N LEU A 97 -27.04 -2.23 4.84
CA LEU A 97 -27.60 -3.21 5.77
C LEU A 97 -26.83 -4.52 5.69
N ILE A 98 -26.41 -5.04 6.84
CA ILE A 98 -25.69 -6.31 6.99
C ILE A 98 -26.68 -7.42 7.30
N ASP A 99 -26.34 -8.65 6.92
CA ASP A 99 -27.11 -9.86 7.23
C ASP A 99 -27.45 -9.90 8.74
N PRO A 100 -28.73 -10.11 9.15
CA PRO A 100 -29.15 -10.10 10.56
C PRO A 100 -28.48 -11.18 11.42
N ALA A 101 -27.93 -12.23 10.81
CA ALA A 101 -27.18 -13.26 11.52
C ALA A 101 -25.79 -12.77 12.01
N PHE A 102 -25.31 -11.63 11.49
CA PHE A 102 -24.04 -11.06 11.93
C PHE A 102 -24.14 -10.50 13.35
N LYS A 103 -23.16 -10.83 14.21
CA LYS A 103 -22.98 -10.24 15.55
C LYS A 103 -21.58 -9.68 15.70
N THR A 104 -21.49 -8.53 16.36
CA THR A 104 -20.21 -7.84 16.63
C THR A 104 -19.42 -8.55 17.74
N ALA A 105 -18.15 -8.21 17.87
CA ALA A 105 -17.31 -8.70 18.98
C ALA A 105 -17.83 -8.29 20.37
N THR A 106 -18.67 -7.25 20.47
CA THR A 106 -19.37 -6.87 21.71
C THR A 106 -20.28 -7.98 22.21
N ASP A 107 -20.96 -8.67 21.30
CA ASP A 107 -21.86 -9.76 21.63
C ASP A 107 -21.14 -11.07 21.95
N GLY A 108 -19.95 -11.26 21.35
CA GLY A 108 -19.15 -12.49 21.43
C GLY A 108 -17.98 -12.45 22.43
N GLY A 109 -17.88 -11.42 23.29
CA GLY A 109 -16.78 -11.33 24.26
C GLY A 109 -15.39 -11.13 23.61
N GLY A 110 -15.36 -10.48 22.45
CA GLY A 110 -14.16 -10.26 21.64
C GLY A 110 -14.14 -11.07 20.34
N LEU A 111 -15.15 -11.89 20.07
CA LEU A 111 -15.24 -12.73 18.88
C LEU A 111 -16.39 -12.29 17.98
N PHE A 112 -16.19 -12.34 16.68
CA PHE A 112 -17.24 -12.14 15.68
C PHE A 112 -17.96 -13.45 15.34
N THR A 113 -19.14 -13.34 14.74
CA THR A 113 -19.87 -14.51 14.22
C THR A 113 -19.02 -15.27 13.19
N GLY A 114 -19.04 -16.59 13.25
CA GLY A 114 -18.46 -17.47 12.23
C GLY A 114 -17.07 -18.02 12.57
N LEU A 115 -16.56 -17.83 13.80
CA LEU A 115 -15.31 -18.46 14.21
C LEU A 115 -15.45 -19.98 14.25
N GLU A 116 -14.55 -20.67 13.55
CA GLU A 116 -14.52 -22.14 13.48
C GLU A 116 -13.09 -22.67 13.56
N SER A 117 -12.98 -23.88 14.12
CA SER A 117 -11.72 -24.64 14.01
C SER A 117 -11.53 -25.17 12.59
N THR A 118 -10.33 -25.01 12.04
CA THR A 118 -9.99 -25.56 10.72
C THR A 118 -9.76 -27.08 10.74
N GLY A 119 -9.74 -27.70 11.91
CA GLY A 119 -9.39 -29.11 12.10
C GLY A 119 -7.90 -29.44 11.81
N LYS A 120 -7.11 -28.44 11.46
CA LYS A 120 -5.69 -28.59 11.15
C LYS A 120 -4.77 -28.29 12.35
N GLY A 121 -5.35 -28.14 13.53
CA GLY A 121 -4.61 -27.94 14.77
C GLY A 121 -3.79 -29.19 15.12
N GLY A 122 -2.55 -29.01 15.53
CA GLY A 122 -1.67 -30.07 15.99
C GLY A 122 -0.20 -29.82 15.71
N VAL A 123 0.16 -29.42 14.50
CA VAL A 123 1.55 -29.12 14.13
C VAL A 123 1.73 -27.65 13.75
N ASP A 124 0.68 -27.02 13.26
CA ASP A 124 0.66 -25.61 12.90
C ASP A 124 -0.53 -24.91 13.56
N PRO A 125 -0.34 -24.34 14.76
CA PRO A 125 -1.42 -23.64 15.49
C PRO A 125 -1.99 -22.46 14.70
N HIS A 126 -1.33 -21.97 13.65
CA HIS A 126 -1.75 -20.85 12.82
C HIS A 126 -2.89 -21.19 11.88
N LEU A 127 -3.18 -22.48 11.70
CA LEU A 127 -4.29 -22.97 10.88
C LEU A 127 -5.47 -23.46 11.73
N ALA A 128 -5.40 -23.29 13.06
CA ALA A 128 -6.38 -23.84 13.98
C ALA A 128 -7.74 -23.17 13.86
N GLU A 129 -7.79 -21.87 13.61
CA GLU A 129 -9.03 -21.10 13.59
C GLU A 129 -9.15 -20.21 12.35
N THR A 130 -10.37 -20.01 11.89
CA THR A 130 -10.73 -19.12 10.79
C THR A 130 -12.14 -18.61 11.00
N TYR A 131 -12.48 -17.52 10.31
CA TYR A 131 -13.85 -17.04 10.26
C TYR A 131 -14.55 -17.49 8.97
N LYS A 132 -15.65 -18.25 9.08
CA LYS A 132 -16.65 -18.31 8.01
C LYS A 132 -17.39 -16.98 7.96
N ARG A 133 -17.41 -16.38 6.80
CA ARG A 133 -17.90 -15.01 6.58
C ARG A 133 -19.27 -14.95 5.93
N ASP A 134 -20.07 -16.03 6.06
CA ASP A 134 -21.37 -16.16 5.40
C ASP A 134 -22.36 -15.06 5.81
N SER A 135 -22.30 -14.62 7.07
CA SER A 135 -23.09 -13.50 7.57
C SER A 135 -22.43 -12.12 7.41
N TRP A 136 -21.17 -12.05 6.88
CA TRP A 136 -20.45 -10.80 6.69
C TRP A 136 -20.72 -10.19 5.33
N LYS A 137 -21.96 -10.15 4.92
CA LYS A 137 -22.42 -9.69 3.61
C LYS A 137 -23.54 -8.68 3.74
N TYR A 138 -23.74 -7.90 2.69
CA TYR A 138 -24.85 -6.97 2.62
C TYR A 138 -26.16 -7.71 2.32
N GLN A 139 -27.25 -7.19 2.89
CA GLN A 139 -28.59 -7.50 2.40
C GLN A 139 -28.76 -6.87 1.01
N LEU A 140 -29.31 -7.62 0.05
CA LEU A 140 -29.51 -7.15 -1.31
C LEU A 140 -30.99 -6.87 -1.58
N ASP A 141 -31.26 -5.89 -2.46
CA ASP A 141 -32.58 -5.65 -3.03
C ASP A 141 -32.88 -6.61 -4.19
N GLY A 142 -34.02 -6.44 -4.84
CA GLY A 142 -34.45 -7.28 -5.97
C GLY A 142 -33.57 -7.17 -7.22
N GLU A 143 -32.74 -6.12 -7.30
CA GLU A 143 -31.80 -5.87 -8.41
C GLU A 143 -30.37 -6.31 -8.08
N GLY A 144 -30.15 -6.80 -6.86
CA GLY A 144 -28.83 -7.24 -6.38
C GLY A 144 -27.96 -6.10 -5.84
N ASN A 145 -28.50 -4.90 -5.60
CA ASN A 145 -27.77 -3.81 -4.97
C ASN A 145 -27.87 -3.91 -3.44
N PRO A 146 -26.86 -3.42 -2.69
CA PRO A 146 -26.94 -3.35 -1.23
C PRO A 146 -28.09 -2.48 -0.76
N LYS A 147 -28.97 -3.05 0.09
CA LYS A 147 -30.00 -2.27 0.80
C LYS A 147 -29.39 -1.22 1.68
N ARG A 148 -30.02 -0.05 1.77
CA ARG A 148 -29.50 1.11 2.49
C ARG A 148 -30.56 1.74 3.39
N ASP A 149 -30.12 2.17 4.58
CA ASP A 149 -30.86 3.10 5.42
C ASP A 149 -30.09 4.43 5.51
N LEU A 150 -30.56 5.41 4.75
CA LEU A 150 -29.94 6.76 4.72
C LEU A 150 -30.14 7.55 6.04
N THR A 151 -31.06 7.08 6.91
CA THR A 151 -31.28 7.68 8.21
C THR A 151 -30.23 7.25 9.25
N LEU A 152 -29.52 6.15 9.00
CA LEU A 152 -28.57 5.48 9.89
C LEU A 152 -29.22 4.97 11.18
N ARG A 153 -30.50 4.62 11.19
CA ARG A 153 -31.24 4.18 12.38
C ARG A 153 -31.50 2.67 12.42
N ASP A 154 -31.50 2.01 11.26
CA ASP A 154 -31.71 0.55 11.19
C ASP A 154 -30.62 -0.18 11.99
N PRO A 155 -30.98 -1.07 12.92
CA PRO A 155 -30.02 -1.83 13.73
C PRO A 155 -29.03 -2.67 12.94
N SER A 156 -29.41 -3.07 11.71
CA SER A 156 -28.54 -3.84 10.79
C SER A 156 -27.62 -2.95 9.95
N SER A 157 -27.77 -1.63 10.01
CA SER A 157 -26.89 -0.73 9.24
C SER A 157 -25.45 -0.83 9.78
N VAL A 158 -24.49 -0.73 8.87
CA VAL A 158 -23.06 -0.70 9.26
C VAL A 158 -22.79 0.35 10.32
N PHE A 159 -23.46 1.51 10.25
CA PHE A 159 -23.30 2.57 11.26
C PHE A 159 -23.77 2.13 12.66
N GLN A 160 -24.94 1.48 12.78
CA GLN A 160 -25.43 1.03 14.09
C GLN A 160 -24.62 -0.14 14.64
N LEU A 161 -24.19 -1.05 13.76
CA LEU A 161 -23.26 -2.13 14.13
C LEU A 161 -21.92 -1.55 14.63
N MET A 162 -21.37 -0.53 13.96
CA MET A 162 -20.16 0.18 14.39
C MET A 162 -20.38 0.88 15.74
N LYS A 163 -21.50 1.60 15.92
CA LYS A 163 -21.87 2.24 17.17
C LYS A 163 -21.93 1.23 18.32
N ARG A 164 -22.56 0.05 18.10
CA ARG A 164 -22.61 -1.05 19.05
C ARG A 164 -21.23 -1.63 19.34
N HIS A 165 -20.43 -1.87 18.31
CA HIS A 165 -19.09 -2.44 18.44
C HIS A 165 -18.18 -1.55 19.30
N TYR A 166 -18.15 -0.26 19.04
CA TYR A 166 -17.30 0.70 19.75
C TYR A 166 -17.89 1.24 21.04
N SER A 167 -19.12 0.86 21.45
CA SER A 167 -19.72 1.33 22.71
C SER A 167 -18.90 0.97 23.96
N ARG A 168 -18.10 -0.12 23.90
CA ARG A 168 -17.21 -0.56 24.98
C ARG A 168 -15.93 0.28 25.10
N TYR A 169 -15.59 1.05 24.07
CA TYR A 169 -14.38 1.85 23.99
C TYR A 169 -14.60 3.21 24.64
N THR A 170 -14.86 3.19 25.96
CA THR A 170 -15.11 4.40 26.75
C THR A 170 -13.80 5.06 27.18
N PRO A 171 -13.82 6.33 27.61
CA PRO A 171 -12.63 7.00 28.15
C PRO A 171 -11.98 6.22 29.33
N GLU A 172 -12.78 5.61 30.19
CA GLU A 172 -12.30 4.78 31.33
C GLU A 172 -11.63 3.49 30.83
N MET A 173 -12.15 2.92 29.72
CA MET A 173 -11.52 1.76 29.11
C MET A 173 -10.19 2.15 28.48
N VAL A 174 -10.11 3.28 27.77
CA VAL A 174 -8.85 3.80 27.20
C VAL A 174 -7.82 4.03 28.31
N GLU A 175 -8.20 4.63 29.42
CA GLU A 175 -7.30 4.79 30.58
C GLU A 175 -6.76 3.45 31.06
N ARG A 176 -7.63 2.49 31.28
CA ARG A 176 -7.27 1.16 31.80
C ARG A 176 -6.41 0.35 30.83
N VAL A 177 -6.73 0.39 29.53
CA VAL A 177 -6.04 -0.42 28.49
C VAL A 177 -4.80 0.28 27.96
N CYS A 178 -4.91 1.57 27.66
CA CYS A 178 -3.84 2.33 26.99
C CYS A 178 -2.89 3.04 27.96
N GLY A 179 -3.26 3.15 29.24
CA GLY A 179 -2.46 3.88 30.23
C GLY A 179 -2.52 5.40 30.06
N ILE A 180 -3.48 5.92 29.31
CA ILE A 180 -3.68 7.36 29.09
C ILE A 180 -4.71 7.86 30.11
N PRO A 181 -4.40 8.84 30.98
CA PRO A 181 -5.38 9.38 31.89
C PRO A 181 -6.67 9.82 31.18
N LYS A 182 -7.83 9.50 31.76
CA LYS A 182 -9.14 9.76 31.16
C LYS A 182 -9.31 11.20 30.70
N GLU A 183 -8.93 12.16 31.53
CA GLU A 183 -9.04 13.59 31.23
C GLU A 183 -8.18 13.97 30.02
N LYS A 184 -6.96 13.42 29.94
CA LYS A 184 -6.07 13.62 28.79
C LYS A 184 -6.64 13.00 27.51
N PHE A 185 -7.22 11.81 27.60
CA PHE A 185 -7.88 11.18 26.46
C PHE A 185 -9.07 12.04 25.96
N VAL A 186 -9.93 12.50 26.87
CA VAL A 186 -11.06 13.37 26.52
C VAL A 186 -10.59 14.69 25.90
N GLN A 187 -9.52 15.29 26.44
CA GLN A 187 -8.89 16.48 25.85
C GLN A 187 -8.47 16.23 24.40
N VAL A 188 -7.79 15.12 24.14
CA VAL A 188 -7.33 14.75 22.79
C VAL A 188 -8.52 14.45 21.86
N ALA A 189 -9.50 13.69 22.34
CA ALA A 189 -10.70 13.35 21.58
C ALA A 189 -11.47 14.62 21.14
N LYS A 190 -11.67 15.53 22.09
CA LYS A 190 -12.27 16.84 21.83
C LYS A 190 -11.44 17.63 20.83
N LEU A 191 -10.14 17.76 21.07
CA LEU A 191 -9.24 18.54 20.22
C LEU A 191 -9.22 18.02 18.79
N TYR A 192 -9.21 16.69 18.58
CA TYR A 192 -9.16 16.11 17.25
C TYR A 192 -10.53 16.15 16.53
N CYS A 193 -11.60 15.71 17.21
CA CYS A 193 -12.92 15.57 16.59
C CYS A 193 -13.57 16.92 16.31
N GLU A 194 -13.43 17.92 17.18
CA GLU A 194 -14.00 19.27 16.99
C GLU A 194 -13.21 20.11 15.95
N ASN A 195 -12.00 19.69 15.57
CA ASN A 195 -11.23 20.29 14.48
C ASN A 195 -11.34 19.48 13.17
N SER A 196 -12.43 18.74 13.03
CA SER A 196 -12.83 18.03 11.82
C SER A 196 -14.29 18.34 11.50
N GLY A 197 -14.72 18.14 10.26
CA GLY A 197 -16.11 18.45 9.82
C GLY A 197 -16.13 19.34 8.58
N PRO A 198 -17.26 19.97 8.22
CA PRO A 198 -17.37 20.74 6.97
C PRO A 198 -16.31 21.83 6.79
N GLU A 199 -16.04 22.61 7.85
CA GLU A 199 -15.14 23.77 7.83
C GLU A 199 -13.68 23.44 8.14
N LYS A 200 -13.41 22.28 8.73
CA LYS A 200 -12.11 21.89 9.25
C LYS A 200 -11.74 20.48 8.84
N THR A 201 -10.44 20.21 8.77
CA THR A 201 -9.92 18.85 8.45
C THR A 201 -8.73 18.50 9.32
N GLY A 202 -8.61 17.20 9.63
CA GLY A 202 -7.48 16.66 10.37
C GLY A 202 -6.69 15.64 9.56
N SER A 203 -5.37 15.65 9.71
CA SER A 203 -4.49 14.62 9.16
C SER A 203 -3.89 13.75 10.25
N ILE A 204 -3.63 12.47 9.93
CA ILE A 204 -2.91 11.54 10.80
C ILE A 204 -1.69 11.01 10.05
N THR A 205 -0.51 11.12 10.69
CA THR A 205 0.73 10.52 10.17
C THR A 205 1.11 9.30 10.99
N TYR A 206 1.57 8.25 10.33
CA TYR A 206 2.02 7.01 10.98
C TYR A 206 3.17 6.37 10.21
N ALA A 207 3.85 5.43 10.87
CA ALA A 207 4.88 4.60 10.28
C ALA A 207 4.86 3.19 10.91
N LEU A 208 6.02 2.62 11.20
CA LEU A 208 6.19 1.26 11.71
C LEU A 208 5.53 1.00 13.08
N ASN A 209 5.30 2.05 13.84
CA ASN A 209 4.58 1.98 15.12
C ASN A 209 3.16 1.40 15.02
N LEU A 210 2.53 1.46 13.85
CA LEU A 210 1.23 0.82 13.61
C LEU A 210 1.36 -0.50 12.85
N THR A 211 2.38 -0.64 11.98
CA THR A 211 2.48 -1.80 11.08
C THR A 211 3.20 -2.99 11.69
N GLN A 212 4.20 -2.77 12.55
CA GLN A 212 5.02 -3.85 13.13
C GLN A 212 4.43 -4.47 14.39
N HIS A 213 3.16 -4.85 14.30
CA HIS A 213 2.42 -5.60 15.31
C HIS A 213 1.67 -6.75 14.63
N THR A 214 1.38 -7.84 15.36
CA THR A 214 0.53 -8.93 14.85
C THR A 214 -0.86 -8.46 14.41
N ASN A 215 -1.35 -7.34 14.96
CA ASN A 215 -2.61 -6.70 14.59
C ASN A 215 -2.44 -5.43 13.73
N GLY A 216 -1.31 -5.27 13.03
CA GLY A 216 -0.94 -4.04 12.31
C GLY A 216 -1.96 -3.58 11.28
N VAL A 217 -2.57 -4.49 10.51
CA VAL A 217 -3.61 -4.17 9.53
C VAL A 217 -4.81 -3.52 10.21
N GLN A 218 -5.26 -4.06 11.34
CA GLN A 218 -6.41 -3.54 12.08
C GLN A 218 -6.10 -2.21 12.78
N ASN A 219 -4.86 -1.97 13.22
CA ASN A 219 -4.40 -0.67 13.73
C ASN A 219 -4.63 0.43 12.68
N ILE A 220 -4.17 0.19 11.44
CA ILE A 220 -4.30 1.15 10.34
C ILE A 220 -5.78 1.33 9.95
N ARG A 221 -6.56 0.24 9.93
CA ARG A 221 -8.01 0.32 9.65
C ARG A 221 -8.74 1.19 10.66
N ALA A 222 -8.47 1.04 11.96
CA ALA A 222 -9.10 1.85 13.01
C ALA A 222 -8.83 3.35 12.79
N LEU A 223 -7.59 3.71 12.47
CA LEU A 223 -7.20 5.06 12.10
C LEU A 223 -7.94 5.56 10.85
N CYS A 224 -7.99 4.74 9.79
CA CYS A 224 -8.70 5.10 8.55
C CYS A 224 -10.20 5.26 8.78
N MET A 225 -10.81 4.41 9.61
CA MET A 225 -12.23 4.53 9.98
C MET A 225 -12.54 5.85 10.70
N LEU A 226 -11.69 6.27 11.64
CA LEU A 226 -11.81 7.57 12.28
C LEU A 226 -11.77 8.71 11.24
N GLN A 227 -10.80 8.65 10.32
CA GLN A 227 -10.63 9.68 9.30
C GLN A 227 -11.81 9.76 8.32
N ILE A 228 -12.38 8.63 7.92
CA ILE A 228 -13.59 8.57 7.09
C ILE A 228 -14.81 9.06 7.86
N LEU A 229 -14.95 8.68 9.14
CA LEU A 229 -16.07 9.09 10.01
C LEU A 229 -16.13 10.61 10.19
N LEU A 230 -14.96 11.23 10.31
CA LEU A 230 -14.82 12.68 10.45
C LEU A 230 -14.81 13.42 9.10
N GLY A 231 -14.92 12.70 7.97
CA GLY A 231 -14.92 13.28 6.63
C GLY A 231 -13.59 13.90 6.21
N ASN A 232 -12.47 13.38 6.70
CA ASN A 232 -11.16 13.96 6.44
C ASN A 232 -10.49 13.43 5.16
N ILE A 233 -10.88 12.26 4.64
CA ILE A 233 -10.22 11.67 3.46
C ILE A 233 -10.70 12.33 2.17
N GLY A 234 -9.76 12.67 1.30
CA GLY A 234 -10.00 13.28 0.00
C GLY A 234 -10.22 14.79 0.03
N ARG A 235 -10.02 15.40 1.17
CA ARG A 235 -10.26 16.84 1.40
C ARG A 235 -8.97 17.57 1.78
N PRO A 236 -8.85 18.88 1.47
CA PRO A 236 -7.66 19.67 1.81
C PRO A 236 -7.33 19.65 3.30
N GLY A 237 -6.08 19.33 3.63
CA GLY A 237 -5.60 19.21 5.00
C GLY A 237 -6.11 17.98 5.76
N GLY A 238 -6.82 17.09 5.07
CA GLY A 238 -7.29 15.83 5.63
C GLY A 238 -6.52 14.63 5.14
N GLY A 239 -6.74 13.47 5.75
CA GLY A 239 -6.24 12.20 5.24
C GLY A 239 -5.24 11.47 6.12
N VAL A 240 -4.68 10.42 5.56
CA VAL A 240 -3.74 9.49 6.19
C VAL A 240 -2.41 9.52 5.47
N VAL A 241 -1.34 9.76 6.21
CA VAL A 241 0.02 9.86 5.68
C VAL A 241 0.89 8.74 6.26
N ALA A 242 1.18 7.74 5.44
CA ALA A 242 2.15 6.69 5.78
C ALA A 242 3.57 7.20 5.50
N LEU A 243 4.33 7.47 6.55
CA LEU A 243 5.70 7.94 6.44
C LEU A 243 6.63 6.75 6.13
N ARG A 244 7.08 6.64 4.89
CA ARG A 244 8.00 5.57 4.49
C ARG A 244 9.40 5.82 5.04
N GLY A 245 9.97 4.85 5.77
CA GLY A 245 11.28 4.99 6.39
C GLY A 245 12.43 4.79 5.41
N HIS A 246 12.40 3.68 4.68
CA HIS A 246 13.46 3.35 3.72
C HIS A 246 13.29 4.15 2.42
N ALA A 247 14.41 4.63 1.86
CA ALA A 247 14.42 5.25 0.54
C ALA A 247 13.89 4.27 -0.52
N ASN A 248 13.02 4.75 -1.40
CA ASN A 248 12.40 3.96 -2.46
C ASN A 248 11.52 2.76 -2.01
N VAL A 249 11.19 2.60 -0.72
CA VAL A 249 10.30 1.49 -0.34
C VAL A 249 8.93 1.58 -1.03
N GLN A 250 8.47 2.79 -1.36
CA GLN A 250 7.24 2.97 -2.14
C GLN A 250 7.42 2.43 -3.56
N GLY A 251 8.51 2.80 -4.26
CA GLY A 251 8.80 2.29 -5.60
C GLY A 251 9.06 0.79 -5.63
N ALA A 252 9.79 0.27 -4.66
CA ALA A 252 10.04 -1.16 -4.54
C ALA A 252 8.74 -1.97 -4.36
N THR A 253 7.79 -1.49 -3.52
CA THR A 253 6.48 -2.16 -3.37
C THR A 253 5.60 -2.02 -4.61
N ASP A 254 5.67 -0.89 -5.32
CA ASP A 254 4.96 -0.70 -6.59
C ASP A 254 5.45 -1.70 -7.67
N LEU A 255 6.72 -2.15 -7.58
CA LEU A 255 7.40 -3.01 -8.55
C LEU A 255 7.71 -4.42 -7.99
N GLU A 256 6.78 -5.02 -7.24
CA GLU A 256 6.84 -6.43 -6.82
C GLU A 256 7.82 -6.75 -5.67
N LEU A 257 7.98 -5.87 -4.69
CA LEU A 257 8.68 -6.26 -3.46
C LEU A 257 7.90 -7.30 -2.63
N LEU A 258 6.58 -7.35 -2.78
CA LEU A 258 5.70 -8.21 -2.00
C LEU A 258 5.47 -9.56 -2.68
N TYR A 259 5.68 -10.66 -1.97
CA TYR A 259 5.61 -12.05 -2.48
C TYR A 259 4.25 -12.46 -3.09
N HIS A 260 3.18 -11.72 -2.85
CA HIS A 260 1.80 -12.07 -3.25
C HIS A 260 1.23 -11.21 -4.36
N GLU A 261 2.03 -10.30 -4.89
CA GLU A 261 1.63 -9.34 -5.91
C GLU A 261 2.65 -9.32 -7.05
N LEU A 262 2.18 -8.99 -8.25
CA LEU A 262 2.98 -8.63 -9.40
C LEU A 262 3.10 -7.09 -9.49
N PRO A 263 3.99 -6.53 -10.33
CA PRO A 263 4.11 -5.09 -10.49
C PRO A 263 2.77 -4.38 -10.64
N GLY A 264 2.62 -3.24 -9.98
CA GLY A 264 1.38 -2.47 -9.97
C GLY A 264 0.26 -3.09 -9.13
N TYR A 265 0.62 -3.90 -8.12
CA TYR A 265 -0.33 -4.57 -7.21
C TYR A 265 -1.31 -5.53 -7.91
N LEU A 266 -0.92 -6.10 -9.04
CA LEU A 266 -1.68 -7.17 -9.68
C LEU A 266 -1.60 -8.43 -8.82
N PRO A 267 -2.70 -9.13 -8.53
CA PRO A 267 -2.66 -10.34 -7.72
C PRO A 267 -1.80 -11.44 -8.37
N MET A 268 -0.81 -11.96 -7.65
CA MET A 268 -0.03 -13.08 -8.18
C MET A 268 -0.91 -14.33 -8.33
N PRO A 269 -0.88 -15.00 -9.49
CA PRO A 269 -1.69 -16.18 -9.71
C PRO A 269 -1.43 -17.30 -8.69
N LEU A 270 -2.48 -18.08 -8.37
CA LEU A 270 -2.39 -19.32 -7.61
C LEU A 270 -2.35 -20.49 -8.58
N ARG A 271 -1.40 -21.42 -8.38
CA ARG A 271 -1.14 -22.53 -9.32
C ARG A 271 -2.40 -23.34 -9.66
N ASP A 272 -3.11 -23.78 -8.64
CA ASP A 272 -4.25 -24.70 -8.82
C ASP A 272 -5.57 -23.95 -9.07
N ALA A 273 -5.70 -22.73 -8.52
CA ALA A 273 -6.92 -21.95 -8.66
C ALA A 273 -6.99 -21.17 -9.98
N HIS A 274 -5.83 -20.87 -10.58
CA HIS A 274 -5.71 -20.04 -11.78
C HIS A 274 -4.85 -20.75 -12.84
N PRO A 275 -5.36 -21.86 -13.44
CA PRO A 275 -4.59 -22.70 -14.36
C PRO A 275 -4.26 -21.99 -15.69
N ASP A 276 -5.08 -21.05 -16.13
CA ASP A 276 -4.94 -20.28 -17.38
C ASP A 276 -5.33 -18.81 -17.18
N LEU A 277 -4.98 -17.97 -18.16
CA LEU A 277 -5.23 -16.53 -18.12
C LEU A 277 -6.72 -16.20 -18.02
N LYS A 278 -7.57 -16.91 -18.75
CA LYS A 278 -9.01 -16.69 -18.75
C LYS A 278 -9.60 -16.91 -17.35
N THR A 279 -9.31 -18.06 -16.75
CA THR A 279 -9.75 -18.39 -15.40
C THR A 279 -9.25 -17.40 -14.36
N TYR A 280 -8.00 -16.96 -14.48
CA TYR A 280 -7.43 -15.92 -13.63
C TYR A 280 -8.22 -14.62 -13.74
N LEU A 281 -8.38 -14.09 -14.94
CA LEU A 281 -9.08 -12.82 -15.17
C LEU A 281 -10.54 -12.86 -14.72
N GLU A 282 -11.25 -13.96 -14.98
CA GLU A 282 -12.65 -14.13 -14.53
C GLU A 282 -12.81 -14.11 -13.01
N LYS A 283 -11.83 -14.67 -12.28
CA LYS A 283 -11.88 -14.76 -10.80
C LYS A 283 -11.40 -13.50 -10.09
N VAL A 284 -10.39 -12.80 -10.65
CA VAL A 284 -9.75 -11.70 -9.93
C VAL A 284 -10.17 -10.31 -10.40
N THR A 285 -10.78 -10.17 -11.58
CA THR A 285 -11.24 -8.86 -12.09
C THR A 285 -12.54 -8.46 -11.38
N PRO A 286 -12.56 -7.37 -10.60
CA PRO A 286 -13.79 -6.91 -9.96
C PRO A 286 -14.73 -6.25 -10.97
N LYS A 287 -16.02 -6.14 -10.59
CA LYS A 287 -17.06 -5.56 -11.44
C LYS A 287 -17.08 -4.02 -11.46
N GLY A 288 -16.21 -3.35 -10.69
CA GLY A 288 -16.20 -1.90 -10.57
C GLY A 288 -14.84 -1.35 -10.13
N GLY A 289 -14.72 -0.02 -10.15
CA GLY A 289 -13.49 0.68 -9.79
C GLY A 289 -12.39 0.60 -10.86
N PHE A 290 -11.20 1.07 -10.56
CA PHE A 290 -10.06 1.01 -11.50
C PHE A 290 -9.66 -0.41 -11.90
N TRP A 291 -9.90 -1.39 -11.04
CA TRP A 291 -9.49 -2.76 -11.25
C TRP A 291 -10.26 -3.50 -12.35
N VAL A 292 -11.33 -2.90 -12.91
CA VAL A 292 -11.96 -3.41 -14.16
C VAL A 292 -10.98 -3.42 -15.35
N ASN A 293 -9.90 -2.65 -15.26
CA ASN A 293 -8.82 -2.60 -16.24
C ASN A 293 -7.74 -3.68 -16.03
N LEU A 294 -7.89 -4.57 -15.04
CA LEU A 294 -6.91 -5.61 -14.72
C LEU A 294 -6.50 -6.45 -15.94
N PRO A 295 -7.41 -6.85 -16.86
CA PRO A 295 -7.02 -7.56 -18.08
C PRO A 295 -5.97 -6.79 -18.90
N LYS A 296 -6.16 -5.49 -19.13
CA LYS A 296 -5.23 -4.64 -19.87
C LYS A 296 -3.87 -4.54 -19.20
N PHE A 297 -3.88 -4.39 -17.86
CA PHE A 297 -2.65 -4.30 -17.08
C PHE A 297 -1.88 -5.62 -17.11
N MET A 298 -2.59 -6.74 -17.00
CA MET A 298 -1.99 -8.07 -16.98
C MET A 298 -1.36 -8.45 -18.31
N VAL A 299 -2.08 -8.23 -19.43
CA VAL A 299 -1.55 -8.51 -20.76
C VAL A 299 -0.38 -7.59 -21.09
N SER A 300 -0.48 -6.29 -20.77
CA SER A 300 0.63 -5.35 -20.98
C SER A 300 1.87 -5.71 -20.15
N LEU A 301 1.70 -6.21 -18.92
CA LEU A 301 2.80 -6.69 -18.08
C LEU A 301 3.51 -7.88 -18.72
N MET A 302 2.75 -8.90 -19.18
CA MET A 302 3.32 -10.07 -19.85
C MET A 302 4.03 -9.70 -21.16
N LYS A 303 3.51 -8.72 -21.89
CA LYS A 303 4.19 -8.17 -23.08
C LYS A 303 5.50 -7.46 -22.72
N ALA A 304 5.56 -6.75 -21.57
CA ALA A 304 6.80 -6.15 -21.10
C ALA A 304 7.82 -7.24 -20.69
N PHE A 305 7.38 -8.30 -20.00
CA PHE A 305 8.27 -9.38 -19.56
C PHE A 305 8.82 -10.22 -20.72
N TYR A 306 8.00 -10.57 -21.71
CA TYR A 306 8.33 -11.60 -22.70
C TYR A 306 8.39 -11.08 -24.14
N GLY A 307 8.19 -9.78 -24.36
CA GLY A 307 8.32 -9.15 -25.68
C GLY A 307 7.54 -9.88 -26.78
N ASP A 308 8.21 -10.24 -27.87
CA ASP A 308 7.60 -10.93 -29.02
C ASP A 308 7.24 -12.40 -28.75
N ALA A 309 7.78 -13.00 -27.68
CA ALA A 309 7.41 -14.34 -27.26
C ALA A 309 5.99 -14.40 -26.63
N ALA A 310 5.51 -13.29 -26.09
CA ALA A 310 4.14 -13.18 -25.57
C ALA A 310 3.14 -12.99 -26.70
N LYS A 311 2.38 -14.04 -27.04
CA LYS A 311 1.41 -14.08 -28.15
C LYS A 311 0.05 -14.56 -27.67
N VAL A 312 -0.99 -14.27 -28.43
CA VAL A 312 -2.36 -14.73 -28.14
C VAL A 312 -2.42 -16.25 -28.00
N GLU A 313 -1.69 -16.97 -28.88
CA GLU A 313 -1.70 -18.45 -28.95
C GLU A 313 -1.12 -19.12 -27.69
N ASN A 314 -0.36 -18.39 -26.88
CA ASN A 314 0.22 -18.91 -25.63
C ASN A 314 -0.26 -18.10 -24.41
N ASP A 315 -1.45 -17.51 -24.46
CA ASP A 315 -2.01 -16.65 -23.40
C ASP A 315 -0.99 -15.57 -22.95
N TYR A 316 -0.27 -14.99 -23.89
CA TYR A 316 0.79 -13.99 -23.68
C TYR A 316 1.91 -14.47 -22.74
N GLY A 317 2.15 -15.76 -22.65
CA GLY A 317 3.15 -16.34 -21.75
C GLY A 317 2.66 -16.48 -20.30
N TYR A 318 1.37 -16.49 -20.05
CA TYR A 318 0.80 -16.62 -18.70
C TYR A 318 1.35 -17.83 -17.92
N GLN A 319 1.62 -18.96 -18.60
CA GLN A 319 2.21 -20.14 -17.97
C GLN A 319 3.63 -19.93 -17.44
N TRP A 320 4.33 -18.92 -17.97
CA TRP A 320 5.69 -18.59 -17.59
C TRP A 320 5.78 -17.69 -16.36
N LEU A 321 4.67 -17.07 -15.96
CA LEU A 321 4.62 -16.25 -14.75
C LEU A 321 4.87 -17.08 -13.49
N PRO A 322 5.53 -16.51 -12.47
CA PRO A 322 5.58 -17.14 -11.16
C PRO A 322 4.16 -17.29 -10.59
N LYS A 323 3.93 -18.44 -9.93
CA LYS A 323 2.63 -18.74 -9.30
C LYS A 323 2.85 -19.21 -7.88
N ARG A 324 2.04 -18.71 -6.95
CA ARG A 324 2.05 -19.23 -5.58
C ARG A 324 1.39 -20.61 -5.52
N ALA A 325 1.91 -21.48 -4.66
CA ALA A 325 1.32 -22.81 -4.43
C ALA A 325 -0.02 -22.71 -3.70
N SER A 326 -0.17 -21.74 -2.80
CA SER A 326 -1.38 -21.52 -2.01
C SER A 326 -1.58 -20.03 -1.70
N ALA A 327 -2.72 -19.69 -1.10
CA ALA A 327 -3.00 -18.35 -0.57
C ALA A 327 -2.29 -18.07 0.77
N ASP A 328 -1.51 -19.01 1.30
CA ASP A 328 -0.80 -18.85 2.58
C ASP A 328 0.27 -17.76 2.53
N ALA A 329 0.64 -17.26 3.70
CA ALA A 329 1.66 -16.24 3.82
C ALA A 329 3.05 -16.83 3.60
N TYR A 330 3.86 -16.16 2.79
CA TYR A 330 5.28 -16.44 2.55
C TYR A 330 6.11 -15.21 2.95
N SER A 331 5.82 -14.65 4.12
CA SER A 331 6.46 -13.44 4.63
C SER A 331 7.95 -13.61 4.85
N HIS A 332 8.65 -12.49 5.12
CA HIS A 332 10.06 -12.46 5.48
C HIS A 332 10.40 -13.47 6.61
N GLN A 333 9.57 -13.55 7.65
CA GLN A 333 9.80 -14.51 8.75
C GLN A 333 9.59 -15.95 8.32
N HIS A 334 8.57 -16.23 7.50
CA HIS A 334 8.32 -17.55 6.95
C HIS A 334 9.52 -18.04 6.11
N MET A 335 10.10 -17.15 5.31
CA MET A 335 11.29 -17.46 4.51
C MET A 335 12.44 -18.02 5.38
N PHE A 336 12.72 -17.41 6.53
CA PHE A 336 13.76 -17.91 7.45
C PHE A 336 13.38 -19.24 8.11
N VAL A 337 12.10 -19.46 8.39
CA VAL A 337 11.61 -20.77 8.86
C VAL A 337 11.84 -21.85 7.79
N ASP A 338 11.55 -21.57 6.54
CA ASP A 338 11.74 -22.50 5.42
C ASP A 338 13.23 -22.73 5.09
N MET A 339 14.08 -21.72 5.22
CA MET A 339 15.54 -21.91 5.18
C MET A 339 16.01 -22.84 6.29
N TYR A 340 15.55 -22.61 7.53
CA TYR A 340 15.92 -23.46 8.68
C TYR A 340 15.47 -24.91 8.49
N LYS A 341 14.29 -25.14 7.90
CA LYS A 341 13.76 -26.46 7.54
C LYS A 341 14.46 -27.09 6.32
N GLY A 342 15.34 -26.35 5.64
CA GLY A 342 16.03 -26.80 4.43
C GLY A 342 15.15 -26.86 3.18
N VAL A 343 14.03 -26.19 3.16
CA VAL A 343 13.17 -26.03 1.96
C VAL A 343 13.82 -25.06 0.99
N ILE A 344 14.27 -23.90 1.49
CA ILE A 344 15.05 -22.93 0.71
C ILE A 344 16.52 -23.31 0.82
N LYS A 345 17.20 -23.48 -0.31
CA LYS A 345 18.58 -23.95 -0.44
C LYS A 345 19.57 -22.85 -0.76
N GLY A 346 19.14 -21.80 -1.43
CA GLY A 346 19.97 -20.69 -1.82
C GLY A 346 19.28 -19.36 -1.51
N PHE A 347 20.07 -18.33 -1.18
CA PHE A 347 19.54 -17.01 -0.85
C PHE A 347 20.44 -15.91 -1.41
N LEU A 348 19.82 -14.90 -2.01
CA LEU A 348 20.46 -13.66 -2.43
C LEU A 348 19.95 -12.53 -1.54
N ALA A 349 20.84 -11.96 -0.73
CA ALA A 349 20.58 -10.78 0.10
C ALA A 349 21.17 -9.56 -0.59
N ASP A 350 20.33 -8.70 -1.13
CA ASP A 350 20.73 -7.49 -1.83
C ASP A 350 20.39 -6.25 -0.98
N GLY A 351 21.44 -5.62 -0.42
CA GLY A 351 21.33 -4.42 0.40
C GLY A 351 20.61 -4.59 1.73
N GLN A 352 20.58 -5.81 2.31
CA GLN A 352 19.93 -6.08 3.58
C GLN A 352 20.79 -6.94 4.51
N ASN A 353 20.71 -6.65 5.83
CA ASN A 353 21.43 -7.37 6.87
C ASN A 353 20.47 -8.16 7.80
N PRO A 354 19.83 -9.27 7.33
CA PRO A 354 18.86 -10.03 8.11
C PRO A 354 19.43 -10.72 9.34
N ALA A 355 20.73 -10.97 9.40
CA ALA A 355 21.38 -11.56 10.57
C ALA A 355 21.27 -10.70 11.84
N VAL A 356 20.99 -9.39 11.67
CA VAL A 356 20.82 -8.41 12.74
C VAL A 356 19.47 -7.71 12.68
N GLY A 357 19.05 -7.27 11.48
CA GLY A 357 17.84 -6.45 11.28
C GLY A 357 16.53 -7.22 11.30
N GLY A 358 16.56 -8.55 11.29
CA GLY A 358 15.35 -9.38 11.36
C GLY A 358 14.78 -9.44 12.80
N PRO A 359 13.45 -9.59 12.95
CA PRO A 359 12.82 -9.63 14.27
C PRO A 359 13.26 -10.84 15.12
N ASN A 360 13.74 -11.91 14.51
CA ASN A 360 14.34 -13.08 15.18
C ASN A 360 15.73 -13.36 14.63
N ALA A 361 16.72 -12.62 15.11
CA ALA A 361 18.11 -12.74 14.67
C ALA A 361 18.74 -14.13 14.94
N LYS A 362 18.31 -14.82 15.99
CA LYS A 362 18.78 -16.21 16.27
C LYS A 362 18.30 -17.17 15.17
N LEU A 363 17.02 -17.10 14.83
CA LEU A 363 16.47 -17.91 13.74
C LEU A 363 17.12 -17.56 12.41
N ALA A 364 17.27 -16.27 12.10
CA ALA A 364 17.89 -15.82 10.85
C ALA A 364 19.31 -16.40 10.68
N ARG A 365 20.17 -16.24 11.69
CA ARG A 365 21.54 -16.79 11.65
C ARG A 365 21.57 -18.32 11.56
N ALA A 366 20.70 -19.00 12.32
CA ALA A 366 20.61 -20.47 12.24
C ALA A 366 20.13 -20.95 10.87
N ALA A 367 19.21 -20.21 10.25
CA ALA A 367 18.67 -20.48 8.92
C ALA A 367 19.73 -20.29 7.82
N LEU A 368 20.50 -19.19 7.88
CA LEU A 368 21.60 -18.94 6.92
C LEU A 368 22.62 -20.08 6.92
N GLY A 369 22.88 -20.71 8.08
CA GLY A 369 23.75 -21.87 8.20
C GLY A 369 23.19 -23.21 7.64
N LYS A 370 21.95 -23.21 7.14
CA LYS A 370 21.30 -24.36 6.48
C LYS A 370 21.27 -24.29 4.97
N LEU A 371 21.68 -23.14 4.41
CA LEU A 371 21.74 -22.94 2.96
C LEU A 371 22.90 -23.73 2.32
N ASP A 372 22.74 -24.08 1.07
CA ASP A 372 23.84 -24.57 0.23
C ASP A 372 24.74 -23.41 -0.20
N TRP A 373 24.11 -22.25 -0.55
CA TRP A 373 24.83 -21.04 -0.92
C TRP A 373 24.09 -19.75 -0.46
N LEU A 374 24.87 -18.71 -0.19
CA LEU A 374 24.42 -17.36 0.16
C LEU A 374 25.18 -16.32 -0.68
N VAL A 375 24.48 -15.53 -1.46
CA VAL A 375 25.03 -14.33 -2.12
C VAL A 375 24.64 -13.12 -1.32
N VAL A 376 25.61 -12.33 -0.88
CA VAL A 376 25.38 -11.03 -0.23
C VAL A 376 25.93 -9.93 -1.12
N LYS A 377 25.08 -9.07 -1.62
CA LYS A 377 25.44 -7.89 -2.39
C LYS A 377 25.18 -6.66 -1.53
N ASP A 378 26.22 -6.01 -1.06
CA ASP A 378 26.11 -4.88 -0.13
C ASP A 378 27.29 -3.90 -0.30
N ILE A 379 27.12 -2.68 0.20
CA ILE A 379 28.20 -1.67 0.24
C ILE A 379 29.22 -1.94 1.36
N PHE A 380 28.87 -2.70 2.37
CA PHE A 380 29.74 -3.12 3.47
C PHE A 380 29.63 -4.63 3.72
N VAL A 381 30.71 -5.21 4.24
CA VAL A 381 30.69 -6.58 4.75
C VAL A 381 29.92 -6.57 6.07
N THR A 382 28.66 -7.01 6.01
CA THR A 382 27.74 -7.02 7.15
C THR A 382 27.75 -8.37 7.86
N GLU A 383 27.09 -8.45 9.03
CA GLU A 383 26.94 -9.70 9.79
C GLU A 383 26.23 -10.80 9.01
N THR A 384 25.43 -10.46 8.00
CA THR A 384 24.84 -11.46 7.09
C THR A 384 25.91 -12.10 6.21
N ALA A 385 26.86 -11.31 5.72
CA ALA A 385 27.99 -11.83 4.95
C ALA A 385 28.98 -12.63 5.82
N GLU A 386 28.99 -12.41 7.11
CA GLU A 386 29.89 -13.02 8.08
C GLU A 386 29.17 -13.79 9.20
N PHE A 387 27.96 -14.28 8.96
CA PHE A 387 27.10 -14.90 9.99
C PHE A 387 27.77 -16.06 10.73
N TRP A 388 28.71 -16.76 10.11
CA TRP A 388 29.50 -17.85 10.72
C TRP A 388 30.46 -17.38 11.82
N LYS A 389 30.70 -16.08 11.96
CA LYS A 389 31.49 -15.46 13.04
C LYS A 389 30.63 -15.07 14.26
N ALA A 390 29.31 -15.32 14.21
CA ALA A 390 28.42 -14.97 15.30
C ALA A 390 28.81 -15.70 16.61
N PRO A 391 28.56 -15.09 17.79
CA PRO A 391 28.80 -15.73 19.07
C PRO A 391 28.11 -17.10 19.16
N GLY A 392 28.89 -18.16 19.50
CA GLY A 392 28.40 -19.52 19.59
C GLY A 392 28.32 -20.27 18.26
N ALA A 393 28.66 -19.68 17.13
CA ALA A 393 28.77 -20.38 15.86
C ALA A 393 30.08 -21.20 15.81
N VAL A 394 29.97 -22.39 15.24
CA VAL A 394 31.12 -23.25 15.00
C VAL A 394 31.36 -23.32 13.49
N ALA A 395 32.21 -22.44 12.99
CA ALA A 395 32.41 -22.20 11.55
C ALA A 395 32.69 -23.49 10.74
N LYS A 396 33.45 -24.45 11.29
CA LYS A 396 33.76 -25.73 10.64
C LYS A 396 32.53 -26.62 10.38
N ASP A 397 31.44 -26.41 11.11
CA ASP A 397 30.19 -27.18 10.97
C ASP A 397 29.20 -26.52 9.97
N ILE A 398 29.49 -25.29 9.54
CA ILE A 398 28.67 -24.53 8.60
C ILE A 398 29.17 -24.83 7.18
N LYS A 399 28.27 -25.34 6.32
CA LYS A 399 28.58 -25.73 4.95
C LYS A 399 28.17 -24.74 3.90
N THR A 400 27.45 -23.65 4.30
CA THR A 400 26.97 -22.63 3.39
C THR A 400 28.15 -21.94 2.71
N GLU A 401 28.21 -22.00 1.38
CA GLU A 401 29.16 -21.23 0.58
C GLU A 401 28.67 -19.76 0.47
N VAL A 402 29.54 -18.81 0.82
CA VAL A 402 29.17 -17.37 0.87
C VAL A 402 29.92 -16.62 -0.22
N PHE A 403 29.15 -15.91 -1.06
CA PHE A 403 29.67 -14.98 -2.05
C PHE A 403 29.35 -13.55 -1.62
N PHE A 404 30.37 -12.74 -1.38
CA PHE A 404 30.19 -11.32 -1.13
C PHE A 404 30.49 -10.52 -2.40
N LEU A 405 29.52 -9.68 -2.83
CA LEU A 405 29.61 -8.85 -4.02
C LEU A 405 29.46 -7.37 -3.62
N PRO A 406 30.41 -6.50 -4.03
CA PRO A 406 30.32 -5.08 -3.69
C PRO A 406 29.21 -4.39 -4.51
N ALA A 407 28.40 -3.56 -3.82
CA ALA A 407 27.27 -2.84 -4.41
C ALA A 407 27.54 -1.34 -4.55
N ALA A 408 27.04 -0.73 -5.62
CA ALA A 408 27.08 0.71 -5.84
C ALA A 408 26.02 1.44 -4.99
N PRO A 409 26.37 2.45 -4.19
CA PRO A 409 25.42 3.35 -3.56
C PRO A 409 24.75 4.28 -4.59
N ALA A 410 23.73 5.05 -4.18
CA ALA A 410 22.94 5.90 -5.09
C ALA A 410 23.79 6.92 -5.88
N ALA A 411 24.89 7.42 -5.32
CA ALA A 411 25.78 8.36 -6.00
C ALA A 411 26.59 7.73 -7.16
N GLU A 412 26.67 6.41 -7.20
CA GLU A 412 27.48 5.64 -8.16
C GLU A 412 26.63 4.94 -9.24
N LYS A 413 25.32 5.19 -9.30
CA LYS A 413 24.41 4.60 -10.27
C LYS A 413 23.29 5.55 -10.68
N ASP A 414 22.76 5.39 -11.89
CA ASP A 414 21.54 6.06 -12.31
C ASP A 414 20.31 5.34 -11.76
N GLY A 415 19.22 6.08 -11.56
CA GLY A 415 17.98 5.48 -11.12
C GLY A 415 16.95 6.48 -10.60
N SER A 416 15.94 5.96 -9.91
CA SER A 416 14.92 6.79 -9.32
C SER A 416 14.50 6.28 -7.94
N LEU A 417 14.00 7.19 -7.12
CA LEU A 417 13.40 6.92 -5.82
C LEU A 417 11.95 7.40 -5.86
N THR A 418 10.99 6.53 -5.58
CA THR A 418 9.59 6.94 -5.39
C THR A 418 9.36 7.13 -3.90
N ASN A 419 9.06 8.37 -3.50
CA ASN A 419 8.90 8.72 -2.10
C ASN A 419 7.47 8.46 -1.58
N THR A 420 7.25 8.76 -0.31
CA THR A 420 5.96 8.64 0.37
C THR A 420 4.80 9.34 -0.35
N MET A 421 5.07 10.47 -1.03
CA MET A 421 4.08 11.24 -1.79
C MET A 421 3.81 10.68 -3.19
N ARG A 422 4.45 9.57 -3.54
CA ARG A 422 4.48 8.99 -4.89
C ARG A 422 5.20 9.86 -5.93
N LEU A 423 5.91 10.90 -5.51
CA LEU A 423 6.80 11.65 -6.37
C LEU A 423 8.01 10.79 -6.72
N ILE A 424 8.30 10.69 -8.00
CA ILE A 424 9.46 9.97 -8.52
C ILE A 424 10.59 10.97 -8.65
N GLN A 425 11.71 10.68 -7.99
CA GLN A 425 12.89 11.53 -7.96
C GLN A 425 14.03 10.83 -8.70
N TRP A 426 14.34 11.30 -9.89
CA TRP A 426 15.45 10.80 -10.69
C TRP A 426 16.78 11.30 -10.15
N HIS A 427 17.79 10.45 -10.19
CA HIS A 427 19.18 10.81 -9.95
C HIS A 427 20.08 10.19 -11.02
N GLU A 428 21.09 10.94 -11.39
CA GLU A 428 22.14 10.51 -12.27
C GLU A 428 23.36 10.09 -11.44
N ARG A 429 24.16 9.22 -11.98
CA ARG A 429 25.43 8.81 -11.41
C ARG A 429 26.37 10.03 -11.29
N ALA A 430 26.76 10.37 -10.07
CA ALA A 430 27.65 11.48 -9.79
C ALA A 430 29.13 11.09 -9.97
N VAL A 431 29.49 9.84 -9.63
CA VAL A 431 30.85 9.29 -9.74
C VAL A 431 30.80 7.86 -10.23
N LYS A 432 31.84 7.41 -10.92
CA LYS A 432 31.96 6.00 -11.31
C LYS A 432 32.20 5.12 -10.10
N PRO A 433 31.60 3.92 -10.02
CA PRO A 433 31.90 2.93 -9.01
C PRO A 433 33.40 2.59 -9.02
N PRO A 434 34.03 2.39 -7.85
CA PRO A 434 35.45 1.97 -7.77
C PRO A 434 35.60 0.46 -8.01
N GLY A 435 36.67 0.05 -8.68
CA GLY A 435 37.04 -1.37 -8.85
C GLY A 435 35.94 -2.21 -9.50
N ASP A 436 35.57 -3.31 -8.84
CA ASP A 436 34.56 -4.28 -9.32
C ASP A 436 33.16 -4.04 -8.74
N VAL A 437 32.90 -2.86 -8.19
CA VAL A 437 31.57 -2.47 -7.68
C VAL A 437 30.58 -2.38 -8.84
N THR A 438 29.42 -3.04 -8.69
CA THR A 438 28.36 -3.05 -9.69
C THR A 438 27.06 -2.40 -9.17
N SER A 439 26.34 -1.72 -10.08
CA SER A 439 24.95 -1.32 -9.80
C SER A 439 24.04 -2.55 -9.73
N ASP A 440 22.84 -2.39 -9.15
CA ASP A 440 21.87 -3.47 -9.10
C ASP A 440 21.39 -3.85 -10.51
N ALA A 441 21.14 -2.84 -11.36
CA ALA A 441 20.75 -3.05 -12.74
C ALA A 441 21.83 -3.80 -13.55
N GLU A 442 23.11 -3.41 -13.44
CA GLU A 442 24.22 -4.11 -14.06
C GLU A 442 24.29 -5.57 -13.61
N PHE A 443 24.22 -5.80 -12.29
CA PHE A 443 24.28 -7.13 -11.70
C PHE A 443 23.15 -8.03 -12.23
N PHE A 444 21.89 -7.60 -12.11
CA PHE A 444 20.76 -8.44 -12.49
C PHE A 444 20.65 -8.64 -14.00
N VAL A 445 20.90 -7.63 -14.82
CA VAL A 445 20.88 -7.76 -16.29
C VAL A 445 22.01 -8.68 -16.76
N SER A 446 23.24 -8.50 -16.25
CA SER A 446 24.38 -9.35 -16.59
C SER A 446 24.17 -10.80 -16.15
N LEU A 447 23.66 -11.02 -14.94
CA LEU A 447 23.32 -12.35 -14.43
C LEU A 447 22.25 -13.02 -15.29
N ALA A 448 21.16 -12.30 -15.61
CA ALA A 448 20.07 -12.81 -16.42
C ALA A 448 20.56 -13.24 -17.82
N LYS A 449 21.28 -12.37 -18.51
CA LYS A 449 21.84 -12.68 -19.85
C LYS A 449 22.82 -13.86 -19.80
N ARG A 450 23.63 -13.97 -18.75
CA ARG A 450 24.55 -15.11 -18.57
C ARG A 450 23.80 -16.41 -18.33
N LEU A 451 22.79 -16.39 -17.49
CA LEU A 451 21.94 -17.56 -17.25
C LEU A 451 21.16 -17.96 -18.50
N GLN A 452 20.60 -17.01 -19.26
CA GLN A 452 19.94 -17.31 -20.53
C GLN A 452 20.88 -18.01 -21.51
N LYS A 453 22.15 -17.58 -21.59
CA LYS A 453 23.17 -18.26 -22.39
C LYS A 453 23.45 -19.69 -21.89
N MET A 454 23.52 -19.90 -20.56
CA MET A 454 23.76 -21.22 -19.98
C MET A 454 22.58 -22.18 -20.17
N TYR A 455 21.36 -21.67 -20.17
CA TYR A 455 20.13 -22.45 -20.39
C TYR A 455 19.73 -22.50 -21.88
N ALA A 456 20.47 -21.87 -22.80
CA ALA A 456 20.17 -21.88 -24.22
C ALA A 456 19.98 -23.30 -24.72
N GLY A 457 18.86 -23.56 -25.41
CA GLY A 457 18.50 -24.89 -25.91
C GLY A 457 17.81 -25.82 -24.89
N SER A 458 17.57 -25.36 -23.64
CA SER A 458 16.75 -26.14 -22.72
C SER A 458 15.31 -26.28 -23.26
N LYS A 459 14.79 -27.51 -23.19
CA LYS A 459 13.40 -27.85 -23.56
C LYS A 459 12.50 -28.03 -22.33
N LYS A 460 13.02 -27.79 -21.13
CA LYS A 460 12.23 -27.92 -19.89
C LYS A 460 11.26 -26.74 -19.82
N GLU A 461 9.98 -27.04 -19.55
CA GLU A 461 8.93 -26.05 -19.44
C GLU A 461 9.24 -24.92 -18.43
N ARG A 462 9.77 -25.29 -17.26
CA ARG A 462 10.17 -24.33 -16.22
C ARG A 462 11.22 -23.30 -16.65
N ASP A 463 12.02 -23.61 -17.68
CA ASP A 463 13.11 -22.74 -18.15
C ASP A 463 12.63 -21.78 -19.26
N GLN A 464 11.48 -22.07 -19.89
CA GLN A 464 11.00 -21.32 -21.07
C GLN A 464 10.65 -19.86 -20.75
N GLY A 465 10.01 -19.62 -19.61
CA GLY A 465 9.68 -18.25 -19.18
C GLY A 465 10.92 -17.39 -18.99
N PHE A 466 11.96 -17.93 -18.38
CA PHE A 466 13.23 -17.24 -18.20
C PHE A 466 13.97 -17.01 -19.54
N LEU A 467 13.94 -17.99 -20.45
CA LEU A 467 14.53 -17.85 -21.78
C LEU A 467 13.79 -16.84 -22.66
N ALA A 468 12.48 -16.71 -22.47
CA ALA A 468 11.64 -15.74 -23.17
C ALA A 468 11.73 -14.32 -22.60
N ALA A 469 12.21 -14.16 -21.34
CA ALA A 469 12.26 -12.86 -20.67
C ALA A 469 13.15 -11.86 -21.44
N SER A 470 12.65 -10.64 -21.58
CA SER A 470 13.31 -9.55 -22.31
C SER A 470 14.13 -8.69 -21.35
N PHE A 471 15.39 -8.38 -21.75
CA PHE A 471 16.29 -7.49 -21.00
C PHE A 471 16.96 -6.53 -22.01
N GLN A 472 16.16 -5.77 -22.75
CA GLN A 472 16.59 -4.90 -23.86
C GLN A 472 16.86 -3.46 -23.40
N TYR A 473 17.89 -3.29 -22.56
CA TYR A 473 18.24 -1.99 -21.96
C TYR A 473 19.55 -1.41 -22.51
N GLY A 474 19.79 -1.56 -23.80
CA GLY A 474 21.02 -1.14 -24.49
C GLY A 474 21.94 -2.32 -24.84
N ASP A 475 23.02 -2.01 -25.54
CA ASP A 475 23.92 -3.03 -26.09
C ASP A 475 24.88 -3.60 -25.05
N ASP A 476 25.30 -2.80 -24.07
CA ASP A 476 26.19 -3.24 -22.99
C ASP A 476 25.40 -3.66 -21.74
N PRO A 477 25.41 -4.95 -21.36
CA PRO A 477 24.76 -5.41 -20.14
C PRO A 477 25.41 -4.86 -18.86
N LYS A 478 26.61 -4.30 -18.94
CA LYS A 478 27.29 -3.66 -17.81
C LYS A 478 26.87 -2.20 -17.63
N GLU A 479 26.28 -1.58 -18.64
CA GLU A 479 25.75 -0.23 -18.57
C GLU A 479 24.29 -0.19 -19.08
N PRO A 480 23.33 -0.83 -18.41
CA PRO A 480 21.95 -0.79 -18.83
C PRO A 480 21.40 0.63 -18.76
N ASN A 481 20.73 1.06 -19.82
CA ASN A 481 20.12 2.38 -19.90
C ASN A 481 18.86 2.45 -19.02
N MET A 482 18.94 3.18 -17.92
CA MET A 482 17.87 3.29 -16.95
C MET A 482 16.65 4.06 -17.44
N GLU A 483 16.78 4.92 -18.47
CA GLU A 483 15.62 5.55 -19.12
C GLU A 483 14.81 4.56 -19.94
N LEU A 484 15.46 3.55 -20.57
CA LEU A 484 14.76 2.45 -21.22
C LEU A 484 14.04 1.56 -20.22
N VAL A 485 14.63 1.31 -19.04
CA VAL A 485 13.95 0.62 -17.94
C VAL A 485 12.73 1.40 -17.49
N LEU A 486 12.86 2.72 -17.29
CA LEU A 486 11.71 3.57 -16.90
C LEU A 486 10.64 3.60 -17.99
N LYS A 487 11.03 3.59 -19.28
CA LYS A 487 10.09 3.52 -20.41
C LYS A 487 9.31 2.20 -20.41
N GLU A 488 9.96 1.07 -20.13
CA GLU A 488 9.31 -0.23 -19.98
C GLU A 488 8.34 -0.23 -18.80
N ILE A 489 8.74 0.31 -17.66
CA ILE A 489 7.87 0.46 -16.48
C ILE A 489 6.64 1.31 -16.82
N ASN A 490 6.84 2.45 -17.49
CA ASN A 490 5.77 3.34 -17.96
C ASN A 490 4.81 2.66 -18.93
N GLY A 491 5.35 1.91 -19.87
CA GLY A 491 4.65 1.29 -20.97
C GLY A 491 4.74 2.04 -22.29
N TYR A 492 4.66 1.26 -23.36
CA TYR A 492 4.76 1.73 -24.75
C TYR A 492 3.87 0.89 -25.67
N ALA A 493 3.56 1.43 -26.85
CA ALA A 493 2.84 0.70 -27.90
C ALA A 493 3.79 -0.30 -28.58
N THR A 494 3.38 -1.55 -28.73
CA THR A 494 4.12 -2.58 -29.49
C THR A 494 3.75 -2.60 -30.97
N GLN A 495 2.58 -2.05 -31.28
CA GLN A 495 2.02 -1.92 -32.62
C GLN A 495 1.37 -0.55 -32.77
N GLU A 496 0.96 -0.19 -33.96
CA GLU A 496 0.18 1.02 -34.22
C GLU A 496 -1.18 0.92 -33.52
N ILE A 497 -1.54 1.98 -32.78
CA ILE A 497 -2.84 2.11 -32.12
C ILE A 497 -3.58 3.29 -32.73
N THR A 498 -4.80 3.04 -33.18
CA THR A 498 -5.71 4.05 -33.74
C THR A 498 -6.87 4.31 -32.80
N ASP A 499 -7.41 5.53 -32.85
CA ASP A 499 -8.68 5.86 -32.17
C ASP A 499 -9.90 5.32 -32.96
N LYS A 500 -11.09 5.61 -32.44
CA LYS A 500 -12.38 5.21 -33.06
C LYS A 500 -12.59 5.77 -34.47
N ASP A 501 -11.90 6.85 -34.81
CA ASP A 501 -12.00 7.54 -36.10
C ASP A 501 -10.87 7.13 -37.07
N GLY A 502 -10.06 6.12 -36.69
CA GLY A 502 -8.96 5.58 -37.50
C GLY A 502 -7.70 6.43 -37.47
N LYS A 503 -7.63 7.47 -36.66
CA LYS A 503 -6.44 8.31 -36.52
C LYS A 503 -5.41 7.60 -35.64
N VAL A 504 -4.16 7.58 -36.06
CA VAL A 504 -3.04 7.04 -35.30
C VAL A 504 -2.81 7.85 -34.03
N VAL A 505 -2.94 7.18 -32.88
CA VAL A 505 -2.69 7.74 -31.55
C VAL A 505 -1.29 7.41 -31.07
N TYR A 506 -0.83 6.19 -31.34
CA TYR A 506 0.52 5.73 -31.02
C TYR A 506 1.14 4.94 -32.16
N LYS A 507 2.43 5.17 -32.39
CA LYS A 507 3.27 4.35 -33.26
C LYS A 507 4.00 3.27 -32.44
N PRO A 508 4.46 2.17 -33.07
CA PRO A 508 5.29 1.19 -32.39
C PRO A 508 6.50 1.82 -31.69
N GLY A 509 6.76 1.40 -30.45
CA GLY A 509 7.83 1.93 -29.61
C GLY A 509 7.49 3.22 -28.87
N GLN A 510 6.39 3.90 -29.18
CA GLN A 510 6.02 5.16 -28.57
C GLN A 510 5.51 4.97 -27.11
N ALA A 511 6.02 5.79 -26.17
CA ALA A 511 5.64 5.74 -24.77
C ALA A 511 4.15 6.13 -24.55
N LEU A 512 3.45 5.40 -23.68
CA LEU A 512 2.05 5.66 -23.36
C LEU A 512 1.91 6.87 -22.43
N ASN A 513 0.95 7.73 -22.73
CA ASN A 513 0.65 8.91 -21.91
C ASN A 513 -0.33 8.63 -20.76
N SER A 514 -1.04 7.49 -20.81
CA SER A 514 -2.05 7.13 -19.84
C SER A 514 -2.29 5.61 -19.84
N PHE A 515 -2.57 5.07 -18.64
CA PHE A 515 -3.03 3.68 -18.47
C PHE A 515 -4.31 3.36 -19.25
N ALA A 516 -5.12 4.38 -19.56
CA ALA A 516 -6.36 4.21 -20.31
C ALA A 516 -6.12 3.71 -21.74
N HIS A 517 -4.92 3.92 -22.26
CA HIS A 517 -4.51 3.47 -23.60
C HIS A 517 -3.86 2.08 -23.61
N MET A 518 -3.67 1.46 -22.44
CA MET A 518 -3.30 0.05 -22.37
C MET A 518 -4.40 -0.83 -22.92
N THR A 519 -4.01 -1.93 -23.58
CA THR A 519 -4.92 -2.87 -24.24
C THR A 519 -4.71 -4.29 -23.72
N ASP A 520 -5.71 -5.15 -23.89
CA ASP A 520 -5.68 -6.57 -23.56
C ASP A 520 -5.50 -7.48 -24.79
N ASP A 521 -5.19 -6.88 -25.96
CA ASP A 521 -4.94 -7.57 -27.21
C ASP A 521 -3.44 -7.65 -27.59
N GLY A 522 -2.56 -7.25 -26.67
CA GLY A 522 -1.10 -7.31 -26.85
C GLY A 522 -0.48 -6.16 -27.63
N LYS A 523 -1.25 -5.12 -27.99
CA LYS A 523 -0.71 -3.93 -28.69
C LYS A 523 0.04 -2.99 -27.77
N THR A 524 0.05 -3.25 -26.46
CA THR A 524 0.81 -2.48 -25.48
C THR A 524 1.65 -3.38 -24.60
N ALA A 525 2.82 -2.88 -24.20
CA ALA A 525 3.67 -3.43 -23.15
C ALA A 525 3.80 -2.40 -22.04
N GLY A 526 3.84 -2.82 -20.77
CA GLY A 526 4.00 -1.89 -19.65
C GLY A 526 4.25 -2.62 -18.34
N GLY A 527 5.42 -2.38 -17.76
CA GLY A 527 5.89 -3.07 -16.56
C GLY A 527 5.11 -2.70 -15.30
N CYS A 528 4.53 -1.48 -15.23
CA CYS A 528 3.74 -1.08 -14.07
C CYS A 528 2.73 0.03 -14.42
N TRP A 529 1.47 -0.29 -14.54
CA TRP A 529 0.40 0.60 -14.99
C TRP A 529 0.26 1.92 -14.19
N ILE A 530 0.66 1.93 -12.92
CA ILE A 530 0.59 3.14 -12.07
C ILE A 530 1.67 4.17 -12.41
N TYR A 531 2.70 3.79 -13.18
CA TYR A 531 3.76 4.68 -13.66
C TYR A 531 3.47 5.25 -15.06
N THR A 532 2.37 4.85 -15.71
CA THR A 532 2.05 5.30 -17.07
C THR A 532 1.84 6.82 -17.11
N GLY A 533 2.52 7.48 -18.05
CA GLY A 533 2.52 8.93 -18.22
C GLY A 533 3.69 9.64 -17.56
N VAL A 534 4.58 8.93 -16.85
CA VAL A 534 5.84 9.46 -16.28
C VAL A 534 6.85 9.74 -17.39
N THR A 535 6.93 8.84 -18.37
CA THR A 535 7.75 8.99 -19.57
C THR A 535 6.82 9.23 -20.76
N VAL A 536 7.04 10.31 -21.49
CA VAL A 536 6.24 10.68 -22.68
C VAL A 536 7.16 11.12 -23.82
N GLU A 537 6.66 11.13 -25.03
CA GLU A 537 7.39 11.72 -26.15
C GLU A 537 7.03 13.19 -26.32
N GLY A 538 8.06 14.01 -26.51
CA GLY A 538 7.91 15.40 -26.88
C GLY A 538 7.50 15.59 -28.34
N PRO A 539 7.20 16.84 -28.75
CA PRO A 539 6.85 17.16 -30.14
C PRO A 539 7.97 16.83 -31.15
N ASP A 540 9.21 16.77 -30.69
CA ASP A 540 10.40 16.40 -31.48
C ASP A 540 10.67 14.89 -31.51
N GLY A 541 9.79 14.08 -30.93
CA GLY A 541 9.93 12.64 -30.81
C GLY A 541 10.91 12.17 -29.75
N LYS A 542 11.53 13.09 -28.98
CA LYS A 542 12.44 12.72 -27.87
C LYS A 542 11.67 12.32 -26.63
N LEU A 543 12.24 11.35 -25.92
CA LEU A 543 11.72 10.90 -24.66
C LEU A 543 11.88 12.00 -23.61
N ILE A 544 10.80 12.34 -22.93
CA ILE A 544 10.78 13.26 -21.78
C ILE A 544 10.57 12.42 -20.53
N ASN A 545 11.56 12.40 -19.66
CA ASN A 545 11.49 11.79 -18.35
C ASN A 545 10.97 12.82 -17.32
N LYS A 546 9.70 12.74 -16.96
CA LYS A 546 9.10 13.68 -15.99
C LYS A 546 9.64 13.51 -14.57
N ALA A 547 10.27 12.38 -14.25
CA ALA A 547 10.96 12.19 -12.98
C ALA A 547 12.23 13.02 -12.88
N ASN A 548 12.80 13.46 -14.01
CA ASN A 548 14.00 14.30 -14.11
C ASN A 548 13.71 15.76 -14.46
N LEU A 549 12.47 16.20 -14.33
CA LEU A 549 12.14 17.61 -14.57
C LEU A 549 12.74 18.49 -13.46
N ARG A 550 13.71 19.31 -13.84
CA ARG A 550 14.30 20.35 -13.00
C ARG A 550 13.56 21.65 -13.27
N LYS A 551 12.44 21.87 -12.57
CA LYS A 551 11.77 23.17 -12.61
C LYS A 551 12.36 24.10 -11.56
N PRO A 552 12.44 25.41 -11.85
CA PRO A 552 12.77 26.41 -10.85
C PRO A 552 11.82 26.35 -9.66
N ALA A 553 12.29 26.81 -8.50
CA ALA A 553 11.53 26.86 -7.25
C ALA A 553 10.37 27.91 -7.24
N ASP A 554 9.99 28.41 -8.38
CA ASP A 554 8.88 29.36 -8.59
C ASP A 554 7.50 28.67 -8.66
N ASP A 555 7.41 27.36 -8.48
CA ASP A 555 6.16 26.66 -8.19
C ASP A 555 5.67 27.08 -6.79
N LYS A 556 5.04 28.28 -6.75
CA LYS A 556 4.57 28.94 -5.53
C LYS A 556 3.66 28.07 -4.67
N ASP A 557 3.04 27.08 -5.29
CA ASP A 557 2.09 26.19 -4.63
C ASP A 557 2.77 24.93 -4.09
N TYR A 558 4.07 24.73 -4.34
CA TYR A 558 4.82 23.51 -4.01
C TYR A 558 4.20 22.23 -4.57
N LEU A 559 3.37 22.36 -5.60
CA LEU A 559 2.58 21.24 -6.12
C LEU A 559 3.31 20.41 -7.16
N ALA A 560 4.51 20.82 -7.57
CA ALA A 560 5.35 20.11 -8.56
C ALA A 560 4.58 19.74 -9.85
N HIS A 561 3.90 20.72 -10.43
CA HIS A 561 3.12 20.53 -11.66
C HIS A 561 3.99 19.99 -12.80
N GLY A 562 3.53 18.92 -13.44
CA GLY A 562 4.22 18.27 -14.56
C GLY A 562 5.38 17.35 -14.18
N TRP A 563 5.67 17.18 -12.90
CA TRP A 563 6.67 16.21 -12.43
C TRP A 563 6.14 14.78 -12.54
N GLY A 564 7.05 13.77 -12.37
CA GLY A 564 6.71 12.35 -12.39
C GLY A 564 6.07 11.88 -11.10
N PHE A 565 4.85 11.32 -11.17
CA PHE A 565 4.16 10.70 -10.06
C PHE A 565 3.78 9.26 -10.38
N ALA A 566 4.06 8.34 -9.46
CA ALA A 566 3.63 6.94 -9.55
C ALA A 566 2.14 6.81 -9.19
N TRP A 567 1.27 7.30 -10.09
CA TRP A 567 -0.17 7.18 -10.00
C TRP A 567 -0.79 7.26 -11.40
N PRO A 568 -1.93 6.62 -11.66
CA PRO A 568 -2.52 6.59 -13.00
C PRO A 568 -2.55 7.95 -13.68
N ALA A 569 -2.10 7.98 -14.93
CA ALA A 569 -1.98 9.19 -15.76
C ALA A 569 -1.06 10.27 -15.14
N ASN A 570 -0.01 9.88 -14.42
CA ASN A 570 0.97 10.78 -13.79
C ASN A 570 0.33 11.84 -12.87
N ARG A 571 -0.73 11.49 -12.15
CA ARG A 571 -1.43 12.41 -11.26
C ARG A 571 -0.94 12.29 -9.83
N ARG A 572 -1.01 13.37 -9.09
CA ARG A 572 -0.82 13.35 -7.63
C ARG A 572 -2.05 12.76 -6.95
N ILE A 573 -1.84 12.05 -5.84
CA ILE A 573 -2.93 11.74 -4.91
C ILE A 573 -2.98 12.89 -3.92
N LEU A 574 -3.91 13.82 -4.12
CA LEU A 574 -4.08 14.96 -3.25
C LEU A 574 -5.52 15.07 -2.78
N TYR A 575 -6.45 15.27 -3.72
CA TYR A 575 -7.87 15.39 -3.42
C TYR A 575 -8.69 14.49 -4.31
N ASN A 576 -9.81 14.04 -3.80
CA ASN A 576 -10.75 13.25 -4.57
C ASN A 576 -12.15 13.88 -4.60
N ARG A 577 -13.10 13.17 -5.17
CA ARG A 577 -14.48 13.58 -5.33
C ARG A 577 -15.14 14.03 -4.02
N ALA A 578 -14.72 13.53 -2.86
CA ALA A 578 -15.23 13.90 -1.55
C ALA A 578 -14.75 15.28 -1.06
N SER A 579 -13.91 15.99 -1.81
CA SER A 579 -13.60 17.41 -1.56
C SER A 579 -14.81 18.33 -1.71
N ALA A 580 -15.87 17.86 -2.36
CA ALA A 580 -17.12 18.58 -2.59
C ALA A 580 -18.32 17.70 -2.21
N ASP A 581 -19.50 18.31 -2.11
CA ASP A 581 -20.77 17.62 -1.89
C ASP A 581 -21.23 16.86 -3.15
N LEU A 582 -22.40 16.21 -3.08
CA LEU A 582 -22.97 15.44 -4.19
C LEU A 582 -23.24 16.27 -5.45
N GLN A 583 -23.38 17.58 -5.33
CA GLN A 583 -23.58 18.53 -6.44
C GLN A 583 -22.25 19.10 -6.96
N GLY A 584 -21.13 18.74 -6.36
CA GLY A 584 -19.83 19.26 -6.72
C GLY A 584 -19.49 20.62 -6.09
N LYS A 585 -20.28 21.09 -5.14
CA LYS A 585 -20.01 22.32 -4.38
C LYS A 585 -18.96 22.03 -3.30
N PRO A 586 -17.98 22.92 -3.08
CA PRO A 586 -17.08 22.81 -1.93
C PRO A 586 -17.86 22.76 -0.62
N TRP A 587 -17.40 21.99 0.35
CA TRP A 587 -18.00 21.93 1.68
C TRP A 587 -17.93 23.26 2.43
N SER A 588 -16.92 24.07 2.14
CA SER A 588 -16.77 25.44 2.64
C SER A 588 -15.81 26.23 1.75
N GLU A 589 -15.88 27.55 1.79
CA GLU A 589 -14.92 28.42 1.08
C GLU A 589 -13.48 28.26 1.60
N LYS A 590 -13.32 27.97 2.91
CA LYS A 590 -12.01 27.71 3.53
C LYS A 590 -11.32 26.48 2.95
N LYS A 591 -12.08 25.46 2.51
CA LYS A 591 -11.60 24.18 1.97
C LYS A 591 -11.85 24.03 0.46
N LYS A 592 -12.06 25.14 -0.24
CA LYS A 592 -12.31 25.21 -1.69
C LYS A 592 -10.99 25.13 -2.46
N LEU A 593 -10.51 23.91 -2.68
CA LEU A 593 -9.33 23.70 -3.54
C LEU A 593 -9.66 22.99 -4.84
N ILE A 594 -10.68 22.12 -4.89
CA ILE A 594 -11.28 21.60 -6.12
C ILE A 594 -12.81 21.59 -6.02
N TRP A 595 -13.50 21.88 -7.13
CA TRP A 595 -14.96 21.88 -7.23
C TRP A 595 -15.41 21.67 -8.67
N TRP A 596 -16.71 21.37 -8.86
CA TRP A 596 -17.32 21.29 -10.18
C TRP A 596 -17.70 22.68 -10.68
N ASP A 597 -17.24 23.05 -11.87
CA ASP A 597 -17.68 24.27 -12.57
C ASP A 597 -18.45 23.86 -13.82
N PRO A 598 -19.79 24.03 -13.82
CA PRO A 598 -20.64 23.68 -14.97
C PRO A 598 -20.43 24.58 -16.18
N ALA A 599 -19.79 25.75 -16.03
CA ALA A 599 -19.51 26.67 -17.11
C ALA A 599 -18.15 26.51 -17.76
N ALA A 600 -17.23 25.80 -17.08
CA ALA A 600 -15.88 25.55 -17.60
C ALA A 600 -15.90 24.76 -18.91
N PRO A 601 -14.95 25.00 -19.84
CA PRO A 601 -14.84 24.22 -21.07
C PRO A 601 -14.75 22.72 -20.79
N GLY A 602 -15.57 21.93 -21.44
CA GLY A 602 -15.60 20.49 -21.35
C GLY A 602 -14.48 19.81 -22.13
N GLN A 603 -14.59 18.48 -22.26
CA GLN A 603 -13.61 17.70 -23.01
C GLN A 603 -13.72 17.93 -24.55
N GLU A 604 -14.92 18.17 -25.02
CA GLU A 604 -15.24 18.45 -26.44
C GLU A 604 -15.62 19.94 -26.58
N PRO A 605 -15.39 20.56 -27.74
CA PRO A 605 -15.59 22.01 -27.93
C PRO A 605 -17.01 22.52 -27.63
N ASP A 606 -18.02 21.67 -27.80
CA ASP A 606 -19.44 21.97 -27.59
C ASP A 606 -19.94 21.57 -26.19
N LYS A 607 -19.13 20.88 -25.38
CA LYS A 607 -19.48 20.47 -24.03
C LYS A 607 -18.96 21.44 -22.99
N LYS A 608 -19.71 21.55 -21.90
CA LYS A 608 -19.36 22.34 -20.73
C LYS A 608 -19.35 21.45 -19.49
N GLY A 609 -18.62 21.90 -18.48
CA GLY A 609 -18.50 21.25 -17.20
C GLY A 609 -17.16 20.56 -16.99
N LYS A 610 -16.51 20.93 -15.89
CA LYS A 610 -15.21 20.39 -15.51
C LYS A 610 -14.97 20.57 -14.02
N TRP A 611 -14.29 19.61 -13.40
CA TRP A 611 -13.67 19.80 -12.09
C TRP A 611 -12.48 20.72 -12.24
N VAL A 612 -12.49 21.82 -11.49
CA VAL A 612 -11.50 22.89 -11.54
C VAL A 612 -10.93 23.14 -10.15
N GLY A 613 -9.86 23.93 -10.07
CA GLY A 613 -9.23 24.34 -8.83
C GLY A 613 -7.71 24.24 -8.88
N LEU A 614 -7.10 24.19 -7.71
CA LEU A 614 -5.64 24.27 -7.53
C LEU A 614 -4.89 23.07 -8.11
N ASP A 615 -5.51 21.89 -8.10
CA ASP A 615 -4.88 20.67 -8.58
C ASP A 615 -5.81 19.81 -9.44
N VAL A 616 -5.23 18.91 -10.22
CA VAL A 616 -5.99 17.93 -11.01
C VAL A 616 -6.51 16.84 -10.06
N PRO A 617 -7.83 16.56 -10.07
CA PRO A 617 -8.37 15.48 -9.23
C PRO A 617 -7.82 14.12 -9.65
N ASP A 618 -7.80 13.16 -8.75
CA ASP A 618 -7.36 11.77 -8.98
C ASP A 618 -8.37 10.93 -9.79
N PHE A 619 -9.44 11.53 -10.26
CA PHE A 619 -10.51 10.95 -11.09
C PHE A 619 -10.71 11.75 -12.38
N ASN A 620 -11.64 11.31 -13.24
CA ASN A 620 -11.93 12.00 -14.50
C ASN A 620 -12.49 13.42 -14.25
N ALA A 621 -11.72 14.44 -14.64
CA ALA A 621 -12.07 15.82 -14.44
C ALA A 621 -13.33 16.28 -15.21
N PHE A 622 -13.77 15.56 -16.22
CA PHE A 622 -14.95 15.86 -17.02
C PHE A 622 -16.19 15.03 -16.65
N LEU A 623 -16.07 14.16 -15.63
CA LEU A 623 -17.21 13.38 -15.13
C LEU A 623 -18.07 14.25 -14.22
N ALA A 624 -19.27 14.60 -14.69
CA ALA A 624 -20.20 15.42 -13.93
C ALA A 624 -20.65 14.73 -12.63
N PRO A 625 -20.96 15.49 -11.57
CA PRO A 625 -21.43 14.94 -10.30
C PRO A 625 -22.68 14.06 -10.41
N ASP A 626 -23.59 14.39 -11.31
CA ASP A 626 -24.85 13.69 -11.57
C ASP A 626 -24.72 12.56 -12.60
N ALA A 627 -23.56 12.40 -13.23
CA ALA A 627 -23.30 11.27 -14.12
C ALA A 627 -23.18 9.94 -13.34
N LYS A 628 -23.35 8.82 -14.03
CA LYS A 628 -23.15 7.48 -13.42
C LYS A 628 -21.75 7.40 -12.76
N ASN A 629 -21.72 7.16 -11.46
CA ASN A 629 -20.52 7.13 -10.61
C ASN A 629 -19.80 8.50 -10.47
N GLY A 630 -20.38 9.59 -10.94
CA GLY A 630 -19.81 10.93 -10.80
C GLY A 630 -19.75 11.43 -9.35
N ASP A 631 -20.54 10.82 -8.47
CA ASP A 631 -20.60 11.06 -7.03
C ASP A 631 -19.68 10.14 -6.19
N LYS A 632 -18.86 9.29 -6.82
CA LYS A 632 -18.11 8.22 -6.13
C LYS A 632 -16.64 8.59 -5.92
N PRO A 633 -16.17 8.74 -4.66
CA PRO A 633 -14.81 9.21 -4.39
C PRO A 633 -13.75 8.10 -4.30
N PHE A 634 -14.11 6.86 -3.97
CA PHE A 634 -13.15 5.80 -3.66
C PHE A 634 -12.94 4.87 -4.87
N ILE A 635 -12.38 5.45 -5.93
CA ILE A 635 -12.23 4.83 -7.27
C ILE A 635 -11.43 3.52 -7.30
N MET A 636 -10.61 3.23 -6.29
CA MET A 636 -9.87 1.97 -6.20
C MET A 636 -10.71 0.82 -5.64
N ARG A 637 -11.87 1.09 -5.05
CA ARG A 637 -12.78 0.06 -4.56
C ARG A 637 -13.80 -0.34 -5.61
N ALA A 638 -14.20 -1.61 -5.62
CA ALA A 638 -15.22 -2.10 -6.55
C ALA A 638 -16.59 -1.46 -6.35
N ASP A 639 -16.95 -1.14 -5.10
CA ASP A 639 -18.18 -0.45 -4.71
C ASP A 639 -18.06 1.08 -4.72
N LEU A 640 -16.87 1.61 -4.97
CA LEU A 640 -16.55 3.04 -5.08
C LEU A 640 -16.85 3.87 -3.81
N VAL A 641 -17.06 3.24 -2.65
CA VAL A 641 -17.35 3.92 -1.38
C VAL A 641 -16.35 3.56 -0.29
N GLY A 642 -16.19 4.43 0.69
CA GLY A 642 -15.34 4.18 1.86
C GLY A 642 -15.92 3.07 2.74
N ALA A 643 -15.05 2.19 3.28
CA ALA A 643 -15.51 1.03 4.04
C ALA A 643 -15.23 1.18 5.54
N PHE A 644 -16.28 1.21 6.33
CA PHE A 644 -16.24 0.90 7.76
C PHE A 644 -16.27 -0.60 8.00
N PHE A 645 -17.21 -1.29 7.35
CA PHE A 645 -17.35 -2.74 7.40
C PHE A 645 -16.64 -3.39 6.20
N GLY A 646 -15.79 -4.38 6.46
CA GLY A 646 -15.12 -5.12 5.40
C GLY A 646 -14.81 -6.55 5.85
N PRO A 647 -15.11 -7.59 5.03
CA PRO A 647 -14.98 -9.00 5.39
C PRO A 647 -13.50 -9.47 5.32
N LEU A 648 -12.61 -8.81 6.06
CA LEU A 648 -11.21 -9.22 6.18
C LEU A 648 -11.05 -10.44 7.08
N ASN A 649 -9.99 -11.21 6.89
CA ASN A 649 -9.72 -12.40 7.70
C ASN A 649 -9.64 -12.11 9.19
N ASP A 650 -9.07 -10.95 9.55
CA ASP A 650 -8.86 -10.53 10.95
C ASP A 650 -10.12 -10.01 11.65
N GLY A 651 -11.21 -9.86 10.95
CA GLY A 651 -12.46 -9.32 11.46
C GLY A 651 -13.04 -8.18 10.60
N PRO A 652 -14.36 -8.00 10.59
CA PRO A 652 -15.05 -7.00 9.79
C PRO A 652 -14.92 -5.57 10.35
N PHE A 653 -14.65 -5.46 11.65
CA PHE A 653 -14.26 -4.24 12.36
C PHE A 653 -12.94 -4.45 13.11
N PRO A 654 -12.10 -3.43 13.27
CA PRO A 654 -10.98 -3.49 14.21
C PRO A 654 -11.46 -3.75 15.63
N GLU A 655 -11.02 -4.87 16.21
CA GLU A 655 -11.22 -5.22 17.62
C GLU A 655 -9.87 -5.18 18.32
N HIS A 656 -9.84 -4.66 19.56
CA HIS A 656 -8.63 -4.68 20.35
C HIS A 656 -8.36 -6.08 20.89
N TYR A 657 -7.27 -6.64 20.44
CA TYR A 657 -6.62 -7.79 21.05
C TYR A 657 -5.22 -7.38 21.50
N GLU A 658 -4.71 -8.02 22.55
CA GLU A 658 -3.28 -7.89 22.84
C GLU A 658 -2.49 -8.54 21.69
N PRO A 659 -1.47 -7.86 21.17
CA PRO A 659 -0.54 -8.48 20.22
C PRO A 659 0.07 -9.75 20.85
N ILE A 660 0.40 -10.73 20.02
CA ILE A 660 0.94 -12.02 20.50
C ILE A 660 2.26 -11.83 21.27
N GLU A 661 3.01 -10.80 20.91
CA GLU A 661 4.25 -10.39 21.56
C GLU A 661 4.01 -9.69 22.91
N SER A 662 2.78 -9.32 23.25
CA SER A 662 2.46 -8.63 24.51
C SER A 662 2.31 -9.62 25.67
N PRO A 663 2.96 -9.38 26.82
CA PRO A 663 2.72 -10.17 28.04
C PRO A 663 1.48 -9.70 28.82
N THR A 664 0.83 -8.63 28.40
CA THR A 664 -0.27 -7.99 29.13
C THR A 664 -1.58 -8.73 28.86
N LYS A 665 -2.39 -8.89 29.89
CA LYS A 665 -3.74 -9.46 29.76
C LYS A 665 -4.68 -8.48 29.07
N ASN A 666 -5.51 -8.97 28.14
CA ASN A 666 -6.55 -8.15 27.52
C ASN A 666 -7.59 -7.71 28.56
N LEU A 667 -7.73 -6.41 28.74
CA LEU A 667 -8.66 -5.80 29.71
C LEU A 667 -9.99 -5.36 29.09
N LEU A 668 -10.13 -5.46 27.75
CA LEU A 668 -11.36 -5.07 27.05
C LEU A 668 -12.33 -6.24 26.90
N SER A 669 -11.83 -7.42 26.59
CA SER A 669 -12.65 -8.61 26.34
C SER A 669 -11.99 -9.88 26.91
N LYS A 670 -12.75 -10.98 26.88
CA LYS A 670 -12.23 -12.30 27.32
C LYS A 670 -11.20 -12.88 26.34
N GLN A 671 -11.29 -12.49 25.08
CA GLN A 671 -10.35 -12.96 24.05
C GLN A 671 -9.00 -12.24 24.18
N GLN A 672 -7.92 -13.01 24.38
CA GLN A 672 -6.58 -12.45 24.61
C GLN A 672 -5.98 -11.90 23.32
N ASN A 673 -5.83 -12.74 22.30
CA ASN A 673 -5.21 -12.43 21.03
C ASN A 673 -6.23 -12.57 19.90
N ASN A 674 -5.92 -12.05 18.71
CA ASN A 674 -6.75 -12.33 17.54
C ASN A 674 -6.72 -13.84 17.25
N PRO A 675 -7.87 -14.53 17.23
CA PRO A 675 -7.91 -15.99 17.09
C PRO A 675 -7.40 -16.51 15.75
N VAL A 676 -7.41 -15.66 14.73
CA VAL A 676 -6.94 -16.01 13.38
C VAL A 676 -5.56 -15.44 13.06
N ALA A 677 -4.88 -14.85 14.05
CA ALA A 677 -3.52 -14.34 13.87
C ALA A 677 -2.54 -15.48 13.58
N LYS A 678 -1.66 -15.27 12.59
CA LYS A 678 -0.67 -16.26 12.19
C LYS A 678 0.70 -15.94 12.80
N ILE A 679 1.30 -16.93 13.44
CA ILE A 679 2.66 -16.85 13.98
C ILE A 679 3.51 -17.94 13.29
N TRP A 680 4.66 -17.55 12.77
CA TRP A 680 5.61 -18.47 12.18
C TRP A 680 6.71 -18.81 13.20
N SER A 681 6.93 -20.10 13.45
CA SER A 681 7.91 -20.59 14.41
C SER A 681 8.54 -21.89 13.97
N VAL A 682 9.63 -22.25 14.62
CA VAL A 682 10.22 -23.59 14.56
C VAL A 682 9.82 -24.32 15.83
N PRO A 683 8.84 -25.26 15.79
CA PRO A 683 8.24 -25.85 16.99
C PRO A 683 9.24 -26.47 17.95
N ASP A 684 10.23 -27.20 17.42
CA ASP A 684 11.22 -27.96 18.21
C ASP A 684 12.28 -27.05 18.87
N LYS A 685 12.29 -25.76 18.51
CA LYS A 685 13.30 -24.78 18.94
C LYS A 685 12.70 -23.52 19.54
N ARG A 686 11.48 -23.61 20.08
CA ARG A 686 10.77 -22.42 20.62
C ARG A 686 11.56 -21.65 21.67
N ASN A 687 12.25 -22.35 22.56
CA ASN A 687 13.00 -21.70 23.63
C ASN A 687 14.30 -21.07 23.12
N ASP A 688 14.91 -21.66 22.09
CA ASP A 688 16.19 -21.21 21.54
C ASP A 688 16.01 -20.17 20.42
N LEU A 689 14.94 -20.35 19.64
CA LEU A 689 14.61 -19.57 18.46
C LEU A 689 13.20 -18.98 18.60
N ALA A 690 12.94 -18.32 19.74
CA ALA A 690 11.63 -17.78 20.04
C ALA A 690 11.11 -16.90 18.89
N PRO A 691 9.87 -17.11 18.44
CA PRO A 691 9.26 -16.25 17.42
C PRO A 691 9.08 -14.85 17.97
N MET A 692 9.35 -13.87 17.11
CA MET A 692 8.92 -12.50 17.34
C MET A 692 7.67 -12.26 16.46
N GLY A 693 6.60 -11.79 17.07
CA GLY A 693 5.36 -11.51 16.39
C GLY A 693 5.44 -10.38 15.39
#